data_320990d72731c1ecbe0ae4f0e05f695c
#
_entry.id   320990d72731c1ecbe0ae4f0e05f695c
#
_cell.length_a   1.000
_cell.length_b   1.000
_cell.length_c   1.000
_cell.angle_alpha   90.00
_cell.angle_beta   90.00
_cell.angle_gamma   90.00
#
_symmetry.space_group_name_H-M   'P 1'
#
loop_
_entity.id
_entity.type
_entity.pdbx_description
1 polymer ?
#
loop_
_entity_poly.entity_id
_entity_poly.type
_entity_poly.pdbx_seq_one_letter_code
_entity_poly.pdbx_strand_id
1 'polypeptide(L)'
;MPTGGFGNLVALPLQGRARKDGNSVFVDDDFIPFTDQWAYLQRMTKMTAAEVEKLVTRYDREPLGELSKSSESAPWERPLPKPMNKADFPNSITIIRSSGIYIPTKDLSAKAINHLKRLAAFKNPEFYAKLGMRLPVYNLPRIISCSEITDDYLILPRGCEESAIDFLRENNVDVEIQDKANPGMPITVEFNGHLYPEQVHAIEELARHRCGTLYATTAFGKTVTAAAMIARKKVSTLILVHTKALLDQWRKRLSEYLITEFQPEEQPKGRGRCKKFQQFGALSSTENTLNGNIDIALLQSCINDNEVKPFVREYGVVIVDECHHAPAVNFERVLREVNARYVYGLTATPIRKDGHQPIIFMQCGEIRYTSDAKAQLSKQSFRRLLIPRFTSHRNLNADGSNYAQILDELTENESRNKLILDDVASNLAEGRTPIILTARTAHVDILTKQCRKICANVIRLVGNDSAKAKREVMSRLNDIPANEPLIVVATGKYVGEGFDLPRLDTLMLALPVSWKGLIAQYTGRLHRNYPGKNETRIYDYIDLHVPVCDSMYRKRLQGYKAVGYSIAVANEGLFAEPTTETIFDASDFEKPFHDDLASAKQSIVISTMRLRWNKTPRIIDLLAATTLRGISVTIAISETGHRETELQAMGFNIIHRPDSKMQCAIIDQCIGWYGSVNLIGRSIADTNVIRMASSDLANALMDALRL
;
A
#
# COMPACT_ATOMS: atom_id res chain seq x y z
N MET A 1 -27.29 8.80 25.24
CA MET A 1 -25.95 8.19 25.18
C MET A 1 -26.07 6.86 24.46
N PRO A 2 -25.20 6.52 23.51
CA PRO A 2 -25.33 5.25 22.80
C PRO A 2 -25.12 4.10 23.78
N THR A 3 -26.03 3.15 23.81
CA THR A 3 -25.89 1.89 24.55
C THR A 3 -24.78 1.06 23.92
N GLY A 4 -23.64 0.93 24.63
CA GLY A 4 -22.53 0.06 24.20
C GLY A 4 -21.26 0.71 23.63
N GLY A 5 -21.09 2.01 23.80
CA GLY A 5 -19.83 2.71 23.46
C GLY A 5 -19.48 3.78 24.49
N PHE A 6 -18.17 4.12 24.58
CA PHE A 6 -17.82 5.35 25.28
C PHE A 6 -18.43 6.52 24.54
N GLY A 7 -19.51 7.09 25.09
CA GLY A 7 -20.11 8.32 24.57
C GLY A 7 -19.09 9.44 24.55
N ASN A 8 -19.26 10.42 23.67
CA ASN A 8 -18.48 11.65 23.75
C ASN A 8 -18.71 12.26 25.13
N LEU A 9 -17.68 12.20 25.97
CA LEU A 9 -17.71 12.87 27.27
C LEU A 9 -17.68 14.36 27.00
N VAL A 10 -18.81 15.01 27.18
CA VAL A 10 -18.86 16.47 27.28
C VAL A 10 -18.34 16.82 28.68
N ALA A 11 -17.24 17.56 28.74
CA ALA A 11 -16.75 18.08 30.01
C ALA A 11 -17.81 19.01 30.60
N LEU A 12 -18.47 18.57 31.67
CA LEU A 12 -19.40 19.43 32.39
C LEU A 12 -18.62 20.49 33.16
N PRO A 13 -19.14 21.72 33.24
CA PRO A 13 -18.54 22.73 34.14
C PRO A 13 -18.54 22.24 35.59
N LEU A 14 -17.60 22.74 36.36
CA LEU A 14 -17.45 22.46 37.80
C LEU A 14 -17.12 21.01 38.16
N GLN A 15 -16.53 20.23 37.26
CA GLN A 15 -16.04 18.88 37.60
C GLN A 15 -15.04 18.92 38.77
N GLY A 16 -15.22 18.06 39.74
CA GLY A 16 -14.54 18.14 41.03
C GLY A 16 -13.00 18.16 40.97
N ARG A 17 -12.38 17.33 40.10
CA ARG A 17 -10.92 17.31 39.91
C ARG A 17 -10.43 18.53 39.15
N ALA A 18 -11.00 18.80 38.01
CA ALA A 18 -10.61 19.92 37.16
C ALA A 18 -10.80 21.29 37.84
N ARG A 19 -11.84 21.42 38.70
CA ARG A 19 -12.10 22.62 39.50
C ARG A 19 -11.01 22.88 40.54
N LYS A 20 -10.44 21.82 41.17
CA LYS A 20 -9.35 21.97 42.14
C LYS A 20 -8.10 22.58 41.50
N ASP A 21 -7.89 22.34 40.22
CA ASP A 21 -6.75 22.84 39.44
C ASP A 21 -7.09 24.17 38.76
N GLY A 22 -8.19 24.85 39.10
CA GLY A 22 -8.65 26.11 38.50
C GLY A 22 -9.24 25.96 37.10
N ASN A 23 -9.41 24.73 36.61
CA ASN A 23 -10.02 24.45 35.31
C ASN A 23 -11.53 24.14 35.45
N SER A 24 -12.28 24.28 34.35
CA SER A 24 -13.73 23.99 34.30
C SER A 24 -14.56 24.86 35.25
N VAL A 25 -14.15 26.12 35.48
CA VAL A 25 -14.83 27.15 36.26
C VAL A 25 -15.46 28.20 35.35
N PHE A 26 -16.52 28.86 35.83
CA PHE A 26 -17.07 30.04 35.16
C PHE A 26 -16.21 31.25 35.48
N VAL A 27 -15.93 32.07 34.48
CA VAL A 27 -15.14 33.27 34.55
C VAL A 27 -15.95 34.47 34.01
N ASP A 28 -15.61 35.66 34.41
CA ASP A 28 -16.13 36.89 33.84
C ASP A 28 -15.46 37.26 32.48
N ASP A 29 -15.75 38.41 31.94
CA ASP A 29 -15.23 38.89 30.65
C ASP A 29 -13.69 39.16 30.69
N ASP A 30 -13.11 39.31 31.89
CA ASP A 30 -11.68 39.45 32.13
C ASP A 30 -11.00 38.12 32.46
N PHE A 31 -11.68 37.00 32.28
CA PHE A 31 -11.23 35.64 32.61
C PHE A 31 -10.94 35.41 34.11
N ILE A 32 -11.53 36.20 34.98
CA ILE A 32 -11.41 36.03 36.43
C ILE A 32 -12.51 35.05 36.91
N PRO A 33 -12.18 33.99 37.67
CA PRO A 33 -13.16 33.07 38.20
C PRO A 33 -14.14 33.73 39.15
N PHE A 34 -15.45 33.50 38.97
CA PHE A 34 -16.47 33.94 39.94
C PHE A 34 -16.22 33.30 41.30
N THR A 35 -16.35 34.12 42.37
CA THR A 35 -16.10 33.66 43.75
C THR A 35 -17.07 32.56 44.17
N ASP A 36 -18.33 32.64 43.79
CA ASP A 36 -19.33 31.60 43.99
C ASP A 36 -19.82 31.03 42.66
N GLN A 37 -19.21 29.95 42.28
CA GLN A 37 -19.48 29.23 41.03
C GLN A 37 -20.91 28.64 40.96
N TRP A 38 -21.42 28.22 42.12
CA TRP A 38 -22.75 27.62 42.23
C TRP A 38 -23.86 28.65 42.16
N ALA A 39 -23.70 29.80 42.79
CA ALA A 39 -24.61 30.92 42.71
C ALA A 39 -24.69 31.45 41.26
N TYR A 40 -23.54 31.49 40.54
CA TYR A 40 -23.50 31.85 39.15
C TYR A 40 -24.28 30.83 38.27
N LEU A 41 -24.02 29.54 38.45
CA LEU A 41 -24.74 28.48 37.71
C LEU A 41 -26.26 28.54 37.95
N GLN A 42 -26.70 28.84 39.16
CA GLN A 42 -28.14 28.96 39.48
C GLN A 42 -28.80 30.16 38.79
N ARG A 43 -28.07 31.23 38.57
CA ARG A 43 -28.56 32.45 37.90
C ARG A 43 -28.55 32.37 36.36
N MET A 44 -27.86 31.38 35.80
CA MET A 44 -27.81 31.20 34.35
C MET A 44 -29.21 30.98 33.77
N THR A 45 -29.54 31.72 32.75
CA THR A 45 -30.80 31.58 32.01
C THR A 45 -30.84 30.18 31.38
N LYS A 46 -31.88 29.42 31.67
CA LYS A 46 -32.11 28.10 31.10
C LYS A 46 -32.86 28.26 29.80
N MET A 47 -32.31 27.63 28.75
CA MET A 47 -33.05 27.55 27.48
C MET A 47 -34.23 26.60 27.60
N THR A 48 -35.34 26.95 27.02
CA THR A 48 -36.48 26.06 26.89
C THR A 48 -36.22 25.01 25.81
N ALA A 49 -36.92 23.86 25.86
CA ALA A 49 -36.78 22.83 24.84
C ALA A 49 -37.08 23.39 23.42
N ALA A 50 -38.04 24.30 23.30
CA ALA A 50 -38.42 24.93 22.03
C ALA A 50 -37.27 25.86 21.49
N GLU A 51 -36.56 26.56 22.35
CA GLU A 51 -35.41 27.37 21.94
C GLU A 51 -34.21 26.51 21.52
N VAL A 52 -33.97 25.39 22.23
CA VAL A 52 -32.96 24.42 21.83
C VAL A 52 -33.29 23.82 20.47
N GLU A 53 -34.57 23.46 20.24
CA GLU A 53 -35.01 22.88 18.98
C GLU A 53 -34.91 23.88 17.82
N LYS A 54 -35.20 25.18 18.05
CA LYS A 54 -34.96 26.25 17.08
C LYS A 54 -33.48 26.42 16.75
N LEU A 55 -32.62 26.35 17.75
CA LEU A 55 -31.15 26.44 17.56
C LEU A 55 -30.63 25.20 16.81
N VAL A 56 -31.08 24.01 17.19
CA VAL A 56 -30.71 22.76 16.48
C VAL A 56 -31.12 22.85 15.01
N THR A 57 -32.36 23.27 14.72
CA THR A 57 -32.86 23.44 13.34
C THR A 57 -32.06 24.51 12.57
N ARG A 58 -31.65 25.59 13.24
CA ARG A 58 -30.86 26.69 12.62
C ARG A 58 -29.38 26.30 12.39
N TYR A 59 -28.82 25.47 13.26
CA TYR A 59 -27.42 25.05 13.23
C TYR A 59 -27.27 23.55 12.99
N ASP A 60 -28.31 22.87 12.48
CA ASP A 60 -28.28 21.45 12.15
C ASP A 60 -27.27 21.21 11.01
N ARG A 61 -26.02 21.24 11.41
CA ARG A 61 -24.90 20.78 10.58
C ARG A 61 -24.88 19.27 10.76
N GLU A 62 -25.48 18.55 9.80
CA GLU A 62 -25.29 17.11 9.77
C GLU A 62 -23.80 16.80 9.92
N PRO A 63 -23.40 16.00 10.93
CA PRO A 63 -22.01 15.68 11.12
C PRO A 63 -21.47 14.94 9.90
N LEU A 64 -20.31 15.35 9.40
CA LEU A 64 -19.59 14.63 8.37
C LEU A 64 -19.29 13.20 8.88
N GLY A 65 -19.97 12.19 8.31
CA GLY A 65 -19.75 10.77 8.60
C GLY A 65 -20.91 10.07 9.34
N GLU A 66 -20.71 8.82 9.72
CA GLU A 66 -21.72 7.92 10.33
C GLU A 66 -22.19 8.32 11.75
N LEU A 67 -21.89 9.51 12.21
CA LEU A 67 -22.21 9.97 13.57
C LEU A 67 -23.68 10.24 13.81
N SER A 68 -24.51 10.20 12.78
CA SER A 68 -25.96 10.38 12.86
C SER A 68 -26.74 9.07 13.04
N LYS A 69 -26.12 7.96 13.43
CA LYS A 69 -26.89 6.80 13.86
C LYS A 69 -27.58 7.13 15.16
N SER A 70 -28.80 7.63 15.08
CA SER A 70 -29.73 7.61 16.22
C SER A 70 -29.88 6.14 16.60
N SER A 71 -29.46 5.81 17.80
CA SER A 71 -29.45 4.46 18.35
C SER A 71 -30.87 3.91 18.66
N GLU A 72 -31.92 4.58 18.24
CA GLU A 72 -33.32 4.24 18.54
C GLU A 72 -33.99 3.46 17.42
N SER A 73 -33.45 3.45 16.21
CA SER A 73 -34.01 2.60 15.14
C SER A 73 -33.35 1.23 15.16
N ALA A 74 -34.16 0.19 15.00
CA ALA A 74 -33.63 -1.17 14.86
C ALA A 74 -32.62 -1.22 13.69
N PRO A 75 -31.59 -2.07 13.73
CA PRO A 75 -30.53 -2.10 12.70
C PRO A 75 -31.03 -2.29 11.25
N TRP A 76 -32.24 -2.80 11.09
CA TRP A 76 -32.95 -2.96 9.81
C TRP A 76 -33.85 -1.77 9.43
N GLU A 77 -34.13 -0.87 10.36
CA GLU A 77 -34.87 0.38 10.15
C GLU A 77 -33.88 1.54 9.98
N ARG A 78 -33.03 1.48 8.98
CA ARG A 78 -32.15 2.61 8.65
C ARG A 78 -33.06 3.75 8.15
N PRO A 79 -33.08 4.92 8.82
CA PRO A 79 -33.78 6.07 8.26
C PRO A 79 -33.12 6.34 6.89
N LEU A 80 -33.96 6.35 5.86
CA LEU A 80 -33.53 6.80 4.54
C LEU A 80 -32.97 8.23 4.71
N PRO A 81 -31.82 8.56 4.12
CA PRO A 81 -31.30 9.92 4.14
C PRO A 81 -32.44 10.84 3.66
N LYS A 82 -32.70 11.90 4.43
CA LYS A 82 -33.76 12.85 4.07
C LYS A 82 -33.55 13.28 2.63
N PRO A 83 -34.50 13.09 1.72
CA PRO A 83 -34.31 13.41 0.32
C PRO A 83 -33.96 14.90 0.20
N MET A 84 -33.04 15.21 -0.73
CA MET A 84 -32.76 16.59 -1.10
C MET A 84 -34.02 17.19 -1.74
N ASN A 85 -34.31 18.43 -1.40
CA ASN A 85 -35.46 19.17 -1.97
C ASN A 85 -34.93 20.16 -3.01
N LYS A 86 -35.78 20.52 -3.98
CA LYS A 86 -35.45 21.54 -4.98
C LYS A 86 -35.03 22.88 -4.34
N ALA A 87 -35.52 23.18 -3.16
CA ALA A 87 -35.16 24.40 -2.40
C ALA A 87 -33.72 24.36 -1.80
N ASP A 88 -33.09 23.19 -1.80
CA ASP A 88 -31.72 23.04 -1.32
C ASP A 88 -30.67 23.54 -2.35
N PHE A 89 -31.10 23.80 -3.60
CA PHE A 89 -30.23 24.10 -4.74
C PHE A 89 -30.74 25.30 -5.55
N PRO A 90 -29.83 26.08 -6.20
CA PRO A 90 -30.21 27.02 -7.24
C PRO A 90 -30.61 26.28 -8.54
N ASN A 91 -31.27 27.00 -9.47
CA ASN A 91 -31.55 26.43 -10.78
C ASN A 91 -30.31 26.25 -11.65
N SER A 92 -29.31 27.14 -11.51
CA SER A 92 -28.03 27.04 -12.19
C SER A 92 -26.90 27.46 -11.26
N ILE A 93 -25.70 26.91 -11.49
CA ILE A 93 -24.51 27.21 -10.72
C ILE A 93 -23.29 27.26 -11.65
N THR A 94 -22.44 28.25 -11.48
CA THR A 94 -21.18 28.36 -12.22
C THR A 94 -20.04 27.86 -11.34
N ILE A 95 -19.46 26.73 -11.70
CA ILE A 95 -18.29 26.14 -11.04
C ILE A 95 -17.03 26.70 -11.68
N ILE A 96 -16.07 27.13 -10.85
CA ILE A 96 -14.77 27.59 -11.33
C ILE A 96 -13.75 26.48 -11.16
N ARG A 97 -13.10 26.10 -12.25
CA ARG A 97 -11.93 25.23 -12.25
C ARG A 97 -10.65 26.04 -12.11
N SER A 98 -9.81 25.66 -11.16
CA SER A 98 -8.46 26.22 -11.00
C SER A 98 -7.56 25.15 -10.37
N SER A 99 -6.86 25.47 -9.29
CA SER A 99 -6.10 24.48 -8.49
C SER A 99 -6.99 23.42 -7.82
N GLY A 100 -8.28 23.70 -7.71
CA GLY A 100 -9.37 22.83 -7.25
C GLY A 100 -10.67 23.18 -7.97
N ILE A 101 -11.78 22.73 -7.42
CA ILE A 101 -13.13 23.00 -7.87
C ILE A 101 -13.79 23.96 -6.88
N TYR A 102 -14.10 25.17 -7.35
CA TYR A 102 -14.69 26.24 -6.54
C TYR A 102 -16.18 26.30 -6.84
N ILE A 103 -16.99 25.98 -5.85
CA ILE A 103 -18.44 25.93 -5.92
C ILE A 103 -19.01 27.07 -5.08
N PRO A 104 -19.77 28.03 -5.66
CA PRO A 104 -20.39 29.10 -4.89
C PRO A 104 -21.33 28.55 -3.83
N THR A 105 -21.26 29.09 -2.60
CA THR A 105 -22.04 28.61 -1.45
C THR A 105 -23.35 29.37 -1.24
N LYS A 106 -23.48 30.56 -1.82
CA LYS A 106 -24.53 31.55 -1.54
C LYS A 106 -25.95 30.99 -1.68
N ASP A 107 -26.18 30.19 -2.72
CA ASP A 107 -27.52 29.69 -3.07
C ASP A 107 -27.67 28.17 -2.80
N LEU A 108 -26.71 27.58 -2.07
CA LEU A 108 -26.76 26.18 -1.63
C LEU A 108 -27.17 26.10 -0.17
N SER A 109 -28.08 25.16 0.16
CA SER A 109 -28.41 24.88 1.55
C SER A 109 -27.20 24.28 2.30
N ALA A 110 -27.17 24.43 3.62
CA ALA A 110 -26.16 23.80 4.46
C ALA A 110 -26.09 22.27 4.24
N LYS A 111 -27.22 21.64 3.90
CA LYS A 111 -27.35 20.23 3.61
C LYS A 111 -26.64 19.85 2.29
N ALA A 112 -26.86 20.62 1.23
CA ALA A 112 -26.17 20.44 -0.06
C ALA A 112 -24.65 20.64 0.10
N ILE A 113 -24.24 21.71 0.80
CA ILE A 113 -22.82 21.98 1.11
C ILE A 113 -22.19 20.82 1.89
N ASN A 114 -22.87 20.27 2.90
CA ASN A 114 -22.37 19.15 3.67
C ASN A 114 -22.25 17.88 2.82
N HIS A 115 -23.17 17.66 1.89
CA HIS A 115 -23.05 16.52 0.96
C HIS A 115 -21.84 16.67 0.04
N LEU A 116 -21.64 17.85 -0.55
CA LEU A 116 -20.48 18.13 -1.39
C LEU A 116 -19.15 17.97 -0.61
N LYS A 117 -19.10 18.43 0.65
CA LYS A 117 -17.93 18.21 1.52
C LYS A 117 -17.61 16.73 1.72
N ARG A 118 -18.63 15.86 1.79
CA ARG A 118 -18.43 14.41 1.96
C ARG A 118 -17.73 13.78 0.78
N LEU A 119 -17.83 14.34 -0.43
CA LEU A 119 -17.10 13.87 -1.61
C LEU A 119 -15.58 13.97 -1.40
N ALA A 120 -15.14 14.96 -0.62
CA ALA A 120 -13.74 15.19 -0.29
C ALA A 120 -13.37 14.75 1.14
N ALA A 121 -14.08 13.77 1.71
CA ALA A 121 -13.89 13.33 3.08
C ALA A 121 -13.89 11.79 3.17
N PHE A 122 -13.11 11.24 4.12
CA PHE A 122 -13.06 9.81 4.38
C PHE A 122 -12.76 9.50 5.84
N LYS A 123 -13.07 8.28 6.27
CA LYS A 123 -12.79 7.81 7.63
C LYS A 123 -11.28 7.78 7.88
N ASN A 124 -10.84 8.36 9.01
CA ASN A 124 -9.43 8.33 9.39
C ASN A 124 -9.01 6.92 9.83
N PRO A 125 -8.19 6.20 9.06
CA PRO A 125 -7.80 4.82 9.38
C PRO A 125 -7.06 4.71 10.71
N GLU A 126 -6.23 5.70 11.05
CA GLU A 126 -5.46 5.72 12.30
C GLU A 126 -6.38 5.82 13.52
N PHE A 127 -7.42 6.68 13.45
CA PHE A 127 -8.41 6.79 14.51
C PHE A 127 -9.08 5.45 14.79
N TYR A 128 -9.58 4.79 13.74
CA TYR A 128 -10.30 3.51 13.90
C TYR A 128 -9.38 2.35 14.28
N ALA A 129 -8.13 2.35 13.81
CA ALA A 129 -7.14 1.36 14.23
C ALA A 129 -6.81 1.49 15.72
N LYS A 130 -6.53 2.72 16.21
CA LYS A 130 -6.28 2.97 17.64
C LYS A 130 -7.50 2.69 18.49
N LEU A 131 -8.70 3.05 18.03
CA LEU A 131 -9.95 2.74 18.71
C LEU A 131 -10.15 1.22 18.86
N GLY A 132 -9.89 0.45 17.81
CA GLY A 132 -9.94 -1.01 17.84
C GLY A 132 -8.93 -1.63 18.80
N MET A 133 -7.77 -1.00 18.96
CA MET A 133 -6.73 -1.39 19.94
C MET A 133 -6.99 -0.84 21.35
N ARG A 134 -8.08 -0.11 21.58
CA ARG A 134 -8.41 0.58 22.84
C ARG A 134 -7.35 1.61 23.29
N LEU A 135 -6.62 2.20 22.32
CA LEU A 135 -5.64 3.24 22.57
C LEU A 135 -6.31 4.63 22.58
N PRO A 136 -5.71 5.65 23.22
CA PRO A 136 -6.25 7.02 23.24
C PRO A 136 -6.36 7.60 21.84
N VAL A 137 -7.51 8.24 21.52
CA VAL A 137 -7.83 8.82 20.20
C VAL A 137 -8.19 10.30 20.24
N TYR A 138 -8.05 10.96 21.41
CA TYR A 138 -8.51 12.34 21.65
C TYR A 138 -7.85 13.39 20.74
N ASN A 139 -6.65 13.12 20.21
CA ASN A 139 -5.92 14.04 19.31
C ASN A 139 -6.10 13.69 17.81
N LEU A 140 -6.94 12.71 17.48
CA LEU A 140 -7.14 12.28 16.11
C LEU A 140 -8.55 12.62 15.62
N PRO A 141 -8.70 13.28 14.46
CA PRO A 141 -9.99 13.46 13.85
C PRO A 141 -10.55 12.10 13.38
N ARG A 142 -11.86 11.90 13.53
CA ARG A 142 -12.53 10.69 13.03
C ARG A 142 -12.61 10.64 11.52
N ILE A 143 -12.69 11.81 10.90
CA ILE A 143 -12.81 12.02 9.46
C ILE A 143 -11.72 12.98 9.03
N ILE A 144 -11.07 12.64 7.92
CA ILE A 144 -10.15 13.52 7.23
C ILE A 144 -10.95 14.18 6.11
N SER A 145 -10.96 15.52 6.08
CA SER A 145 -11.58 16.31 5.03
C SER A 145 -10.52 17.06 4.24
N CYS A 146 -10.55 16.92 2.92
CA CYS A 146 -9.69 17.64 1.98
C CYS A 146 -10.41 18.84 1.36
N SER A 147 -11.67 19.14 1.77
CA SER A 147 -12.39 20.35 1.35
C SER A 147 -12.03 21.54 2.20
N GLU A 148 -12.09 22.72 1.60
CA GLU A 148 -12.00 24.03 2.27
C GLU A 148 -13.30 24.79 2.05
N ILE A 149 -13.62 25.70 2.97
CA ILE A 149 -14.73 26.62 2.81
C ILE A 149 -14.24 28.02 3.09
N THR A 150 -14.54 28.91 2.17
CA THR A 150 -14.38 30.37 2.33
C THR A 150 -15.75 30.99 2.51
N ASP A 151 -15.82 32.30 2.68
CA ASP A 151 -17.10 33.02 2.82
C ASP A 151 -18.03 32.78 1.60
N ASP A 152 -17.45 32.70 0.39
CA ASP A 152 -18.22 32.64 -0.86
C ASP A 152 -18.16 31.28 -1.56
N TYR A 153 -17.16 30.42 -1.27
CA TYR A 153 -16.91 29.20 -2.02
C TYR A 153 -16.64 27.99 -1.13
N LEU A 154 -17.18 26.86 -1.55
CA LEU A 154 -16.71 25.53 -1.17
C LEU A 154 -15.64 25.10 -2.19
N ILE A 155 -14.46 24.74 -1.70
CA ILE A 155 -13.33 24.31 -2.52
C ILE A 155 -13.17 22.80 -2.35
N LEU A 156 -13.29 22.05 -3.43
CA LEU A 156 -13.05 20.62 -3.48
C LEU A 156 -11.78 20.32 -4.28
N PRO A 157 -11.05 19.25 -3.93
CA PRO A 157 -9.96 18.75 -4.76
C PRO A 157 -10.44 18.40 -6.18
N ARG A 158 -9.57 18.56 -7.17
CA ARG A 158 -9.90 18.37 -8.60
C ARG A 158 -10.45 16.98 -8.95
N GLY A 159 -10.03 15.93 -8.23
CA GLY A 159 -10.52 14.57 -8.42
C GLY A 159 -11.98 14.36 -8.00
N CYS A 160 -12.57 15.30 -7.27
CA CYS A 160 -13.99 15.27 -6.88
C CYS A 160 -14.90 15.92 -7.92
N GLU A 161 -14.38 16.45 -9.05
CA GLU A 161 -15.12 17.23 -10.04
C GLU A 161 -16.30 16.46 -10.61
N GLU A 162 -16.07 15.28 -11.16
CA GLU A 162 -17.09 14.47 -11.81
C GLU A 162 -18.23 14.16 -10.83
N SER A 163 -17.90 13.67 -9.63
CA SER A 163 -18.87 13.36 -8.58
C SER A 163 -19.65 14.60 -8.10
N ALA A 164 -19.01 15.77 -8.04
CA ALA A 164 -19.69 17.01 -7.66
C ALA A 164 -20.66 17.48 -8.74
N ILE A 165 -20.27 17.43 -10.01
CA ILE A 165 -21.11 17.78 -11.15
C ILE A 165 -22.30 16.83 -11.26
N ASP A 166 -22.05 15.52 -11.15
CA ASP A 166 -23.11 14.50 -11.22
C ASP A 166 -24.12 14.69 -10.09
N PHE A 167 -23.67 14.92 -8.87
CA PHE A 167 -24.54 15.22 -7.74
C PHE A 167 -25.42 16.46 -7.98
N LEU A 168 -24.86 17.53 -8.53
CA LEU A 168 -25.64 18.76 -8.82
C LEU A 168 -26.66 18.49 -9.94
N ARG A 169 -26.27 17.78 -11.00
CA ARG A 169 -27.15 17.43 -12.13
C ARG A 169 -28.27 16.48 -11.72
N GLU A 170 -28.00 15.49 -10.88
CA GLU A 170 -29.01 14.59 -10.30
C GLU A 170 -30.08 15.35 -9.51
N ASN A 171 -29.72 16.52 -8.95
CA ASN A 171 -30.65 17.41 -8.25
C ASN A 171 -31.22 18.53 -9.17
N ASN A 172 -31.15 18.36 -10.50
CA ASN A 172 -31.66 19.25 -11.52
C ASN A 172 -31.08 20.67 -11.49
N VAL A 173 -29.75 20.79 -11.15
CA VAL A 173 -29.01 22.04 -11.23
C VAL A 173 -28.35 22.10 -12.60
N ASP A 174 -28.53 23.19 -13.33
CA ASP A 174 -27.74 23.46 -14.55
C ASP A 174 -26.35 23.93 -14.17
N VAL A 175 -25.33 23.17 -14.59
CA VAL A 175 -23.94 23.41 -14.19
C VAL A 175 -23.14 23.99 -15.34
N GLU A 176 -22.79 25.26 -15.21
CA GLU A 176 -21.81 25.91 -16.07
C GLU A 176 -20.40 25.78 -15.49
N ILE A 177 -19.39 25.70 -16.36
CA ILE A 177 -18.01 25.52 -15.94
C ILE A 177 -17.15 26.64 -16.51
N GLN A 178 -16.55 27.43 -15.63
CA GLN A 178 -15.55 28.44 -16.00
C GLN A 178 -14.14 27.87 -15.75
N ASP A 179 -13.38 27.62 -16.81
CA ASP A 179 -12.04 27.06 -16.72
C ASP A 179 -10.98 28.18 -16.56
N LYS A 180 -10.40 28.28 -15.36
CA LYS A 180 -9.28 29.18 -15.00
C LYS A 180 -7.98 28.42 -14.73
N ALA A 181 -7.92 27.12 -15.04
CA ALA A 181 -6.72 26.33 -14.92
C ALA A 181 -5.68 26.77 -15.98
N ASN A 182 -4.42 26.71 -15.62
CA ASN A 182 -3.33 27.07 -16.51
C ASN A 182 -3.24 26.06 -17.66
N PRO A 183 -3.42 26.47 -18.92
CA PRO A 183 -3.31 25.58 -20.08
C PRO A 183 -1.86 25.17 -20.37
N GLY A 184 -0.87 25.85 -19.78
CA GLY A 184 0.54 25.68 -20.03
C GLY A 184 1.03 26.43 -21.26
N MET A 185 2.33 26.63 -21.33
CA MET A 185 2.99 27.18 -22.52
C MET A 185 3.13 26.07 -23.57
N PRO A 186 2.80 26.32 -24.85
CA PRO A 186 3.06 25.34 -25.92
C PRO A 186 4.56 25.04 -26.03
N ILE A 187 4.92 23.78 -26.20
CA ILE A 187 6.29 23.31 -26.39
C ILE A 187 6.39 22.41 -27.61
N THR A 188 7.53 22.48 -28.33
CA THR A 188 7.83 21.57 -29.41
C THR A 188 8.49 20.31 -28.84
N VAL A 189 7.75 19.23 -28.89
CA VAL A 189 8.22 17.93 -28.37
C VAL A 189 7.60 16.78 -29.17
N GLU A 190 8.42 15.79 -29.49
CA GLU A 190 8.00 14.57 -30.19
C GLU A 190 8.43 13.34 -29.40
N PHE A 191 7.60 12.30 -29.45
CA PHE A 191 7.91 11.02 -28.83
C PHE A 191 8.76 10.16 -29.78
N ASN A 192 9.94 9.75 -29.30
CA ASN A 192 10.86 8.88 -30.01
C ASN A 192 10.93 7.52 -29.30
N GLY A 193 10.01 6.65 -29.62
CA GLY A 193 9.96 5.32 -29.03
C GLY A 193 8.86 4.45 -29.63
N HIS A 194 8.83 3.19 -29.20
CA HIS A 194 7.76 2.27 -29.54
C HIS A 194 6.86 2.04 -28.32
N LEU A 195 5.54 2.13 -28.54
CA LEU A 195 4.54 1.87 -27.52
C LEU A 195 3.90 0.50 -27.73
N TYR A 196 3.75 -0.25 -26.66
CA TYR A 196 2.93 -1.45 -26.68
C TYR A 196 1.43 -1.08 -26.74
N PRO A 197 0.56 -1.94 -27.32
CA PRO A 197 -0.88 -1.64 -27.44
C PRO A 197 -1.55 -1.23 -26.13
N GLU A 198 -1.16 -1.83 -25.02
CA GLU A 198 -1.68 -1.50 -23.68
C GLU A 198 -1.26 -0.10 -23.21
N GLN A 199 -0.05 0.33 -23.58
CA GLN A 199 0.42 1.69 -23.28
C GLN A 199 -0.34 2.72 -24.10
N VAL A 200 -0.62 2.41 -25.39
CA VAL A 200 -1.46 3.26 -26.23
C VAL A 200 -2.85 3.41 -25.64
N HIS A 201 -3.49 2.30 -25.25
CA HIS A 201 -4.80 2.33 -24.59
C HIS A 201 -4.77 3.12 -23.28
N ALA A 202 -3.75 2.94 -22.43
CA ALA A 202 -3.59 3.71 -21.21
C ALA A 202 -3.48 5.22 -21.45
N ILE A 203 -2.75 5.63 -22.51
CA ILE A 203 -2.61 7.02 -22.93
C ILE A 203 -3.95 7.57 -23.41
N GLU A 204 -4.71 6.80 -24.18
CA GLU A 204 -6.02 7.20 -24.69
C GLU A 204 -7.02 7.41 -23.56
N GLU A 205 -7.09 6.48 -22.61
CA GLU A 205 -7.99 6.60 -21.46
C GLU A 205 -7.62 7.79 -20.58
N LEU A 206 -6.34 7.96 -20.22
CA LEU A 206 -5.90 9.13 -19.44
C LEU A 206 -6.17 10.44 -20.17
N ALA A 207 -5.96 10.49 -21.50
CA ALA A 207 -6.10 11.72 -22.28
C ALA A 207 -7.53 12.25 -22.36
N ARG A 208 -8.55 11.39 -22.15
CA ARG A 208 -9.98 11.76 -22.08
C ARG A 208 -10.33 12.58 -20.85
N HIS A 209 -9.49 12.49 -19.80
CA HIS A 209 -9.72 13.13 -18.51
C HIS A 209 -8.70 14.22 -18.22
N ARG A 210 -9.11 15.22 -17.47
CA ARG A 210 -8.20 16.27 -16.98
C ARG A 210 -7.30 15.79 -15.86
N CYS A 211 -7.81 14.90 -15.02
CA CYS A 211 -7.05 14.24 -13.98
C CYS A 211 -7.35 12.75 -13.95
N GLY A 212 -6.34 11.97 -13.61
CA GLY A 212 -6.49 10.53 -13.52
C GLY A 212 -5.21 9.85 -13.06
N THR A 213 -5.38 8.66 -12.49
CA THR A 213 -4.28 7.85 -11.99
C THR A 213 -4.09 6.62 -12.89
N LEU A 214 -2.85 6.39 -13.31
CA LEU A 214 -2.40 5.16 -13.97
C LEU A 214 -1.92 4.19 -12.91
N TYR A 215 -2.67 3.11 -12.72
CA TYR A 215 -2.24 1.97 -11.91
C TYR A 215 -1.60 0.92 -12.83
N ALA A 216 -0.29 0.78 -12.76
CA ALA A 216 0.41 -0.18 -13.60
C ALA A 216 1.65 -0.74 -12.87
N THR A 217 1.94 -2.01 -13.13
CA THR A 217 3.11 -2.70 -12.55
C THR A 217 4.42 -1.98 -12.88
N THR A 218 5.49 -2.26 -12.15
CA THR A 218 6.80 -1.64 -12.40
C THR A 218 7.36 -1.93 -13.79
N ALA A 219 7.00 -3.06 -14.39
CA ALA A 219 7.45 -3.46 -15.73
C ALA A 219 6.59 -2.90 -16.89
N PHE A 220 5.48 -2.23 -16.60
CA PHE A 220 4.58 -1.67 -17.63
C PHE A 220 5.24 -0.59 -18.51
N GLY A 221 6.24 0.12 -17.97
CA GLY A 221 6.85 1.26 -18.64
C GLY A 221 6.11 2.58 -18.38
N LYS A 222 5.66 2.82 -17.13
CA LYS A 222 4.96 4.05 -16.71
C LYS A 222 5.66 5.33 -17.19
N THR A 223 6.99 5.39 -17.08
CA THR A 223 7.78 6.54 -17.52
C THR A 223 7.70 6.76 -19.03
N VAL A 224 7.69 5.68 -19.84
CA VAL A 224 7.55 5.74 -21.30
C VAL A 224 6.14 6.23 -21.67
N THR A 225 5.11 5.67 -20.99
CA THR A 225 3.71 6.10 -21.17
C THR A 225 3.55 7.59 -20.85
N ALA A 226 4.18 8.06 -19.77
CA ALA A 226 4.14 9.47 -19.39
C ALA A 226 4.90 10.38 -20.37
N ALA A 227 6.06 9.95 -20.90
CA ALA A 227 6.78 10.68 -21.95
C ALA A 227 5.93 10.82 -23.22
N ALA A 228 5.26 9.75 -23.64
CA ALA A 228 4.33 9.80 -24.78
C ALA A 228 3.13 10.72 -24.50
N MET A 229 2.62 10.77 -23.24
CA MET A 229 1.57 11.70 -22.84
C MET A 229 2.03 13.16 -22.93
N ILE A 230 3.27 13.47 -22.50
CA ILE A 230 3.87 14.80 -22.63
C ILE A 230 3.91 15.21 -24.12
N ALA A 231 4.42 14.34 -24.97
CA ALA A 231 4.48 14.58 -26.41
C ALA A 231 3.09 14.73 -27.06
N ARG A 232 2.07 14.08 -26.52
CA ARG A 232 0.68 14.22 -26.98
C ARG A 232 0.06 15.55 -26.55
N LYS A 233 0.34 16.03 -25.33
CA LYS A 233 -0.22 17.29 -24.81
C LYS A 233 0.50 18.52 -25.34
N LYS A 234 1.80 18.44 -25.63
CA LYS A 234 2.64 19.52 -26.19
C LYS A 234 2.58 20.84 -25.43
N VAL A 235 2.53 20.78 -24.12
CA VAL A 235 2.53 21.95 -23.23
C VAL A 235 3.52 21.78 -22.09
N SER A 236 3.91 22.89 -21.47
CA SER A 236 4.84 22.90 -20.32
C SER A 236 4.43 21.89 -19.25
N THR A 237 5.38 21.08 -18.82
CA THR A 237 5.14 19.92 -17.95
C THR A 237 6.05 19.92 -16.73
N LEU A 238 5.48 19.71 -15.55
CA LEU A 238 6.20 19.47 -14.31
C LEU A 238 6.03 18.01 -13.86
N ILE A 239 7.15 17.34 -13.60
CA ILE A 239 7.18 15.99 -13.09
C ILE A 239 7.60 16.04 -11.62
N LEU A 240 6.72 15.59 -10.73
CA LEU A 240 6.95 15.54 -9.29
C LEU A 240 7.42 14.14 -8.89
N VAL A 241 8.58 14.06 -8.24
CA VAL A 241 9.18 12.83 -7.75
C VAL A 241 9.58 12.96 -6.28
N HIS A 242 9.75 11.85 -5.57
CA HIS A 242 10.05 11.87 -4.14
C HIS A 242 11.51 11.58 -3.79
N THR A 243 12.33 11.07 -4.74
CA THR A 243 13.76 10.81 -4.52
C THR A 243 14.65 11.37 -5.64
N LYS A 244 15.90 11.70 -5.28
CA LYS A 244 16.90 12.16 -6.26
C LYS A 244 17.20 11.09 -7.31
N ALA A 245 17.20 9.82 -6.93
CA ALA A 245 17.43 8.71 -7.86
C ALA A 245 16.35 8.66 -8.95
N LEU A 246 15.07 8.86 -8.59
CA LEU A 246 13.99 8.96 -9.57
C LEU A 246 14.13 10.19 -10.46
N LEU A 247 14.54 11.34 -9.90
CA LEU A 247 14.80 12.55 -10.68
C LEU A 247 15.85 12.29 -11.77
N ASP A 248 16.97 11.68 -11.40
CA ASP A 248 18.05 11.35 -12.34
C ASP A 248 17.62 10.28 -13.37
N GLN A 249 16.82 9.30 -12.96
CA GLN A 249 16.22 8.31 -13.84
C GLN A 249 15.25 8.96 -14.85
N TRP A 250 14.37 9.85 -14.39
CA TRP A 250 13.44 10.57 -15.26
C TRP A 250 14.18 11.39 -16.30
N ARG A 251 15.21 12.16 -15.89
CA ARG A 251 16.02 12.96 -16.79
C ARG A 251 16.64 12.09 -17.90
N LYS A 252 17.22 10.94 -17.54
CA LYS A 252 17.80 9.99 -18.50
C LYS A 252 16.72 9.46 -19.45
N ARG A 253 15.56 9.03 -18.93
CA ARG A 253 14.49 8.46 -19.75
C ARG A 253 13.85 9.48 -20.67
N LEU A 254 13.65 10.72 -20.21
CA LEU A 254 13.15 11.79 -21.08
C LEU A 254 14.11 12.05 -22.24
N SER A 255 15.43 12.04 -22.00
CA SER A 255 16.44 12.19 -23.07
C SER A 255 16.47 11.02 -24.07
N GLU A 256 16.04 9.81 -23.64
CA GLU A 256 15.93 8.64 -24.53
C GLU A 256 14.65 8.67 -25.37
N TYR A 257 13.53 9.18 -24.83
CA TYR A 257 12.20 9.05 -25.44
C TYR A 257 11.61 10.33 -26.01
N LEU A 258 12.19 11.51 -25.71
CA LEU A 258 11.70 12.79 -26.22
C LEU A 258 12.75 13.50 -27.07
N ILE A 259 12.31 13.95 -28.25
CA ILE A 259 13.04 14.91 -29.09
C ILE A 259 12.42 16.28 -28.84
N THR A 260 13.23 17.26 -28.47
CA THR A 260 12.79 18.62 -28.18
C THR A 260 13.70 19.64 -28.90
N GLU A 261 13.12 20.77 -29.30
CA GLU A 261 13.83 21.88 -29.91
C GLU A 261 14.11 23.01 -28.92
N PHE A 262 14.22 22.71 -27.62
CA PHE A 262 14.48 23.73 -26.62
C PHE A 262 15.85 24.35 -26.83
N GLN A 263 15.85 25.65 -27.14
CA GLN A 263 17.07 26.44 -27.24
C GLN A 263 17.35 27.13 -25.92
N PRO A 264 18.64 27.31 -25.55
CA PRO A 264 18.99 28.13 -24.40
C PRO A 264 18.54 29.57 -24.64
N GLU A 265 17.78 30.17 -23.72
CA GLU A 265 17.60 31.60 -23.72
C GLU A 265 18.99 32.28 -23.67
N GLU A 266 19.23 33.24 -24.58
CA GLU A 266 20.45 34.07 -24.54
C GLU A 266 20.53 34.83 -23.23
N GLN A 267 21.27 34.26 -22.26
CA GLN A 267 21.50 34.98 -20.99
C GLN A 267 22.41 36.18 -21.23
N PRO A 268 22.07 37.38 -20.70
CA PRO A 268 22.93 38.55 -20.79
C PRO A 268 24.31 38.19 -20.19
N LYS A 269 25.38 38.52 -20.91
CA LYS A 269 26.78 38.25 -20.56
C LYS A 269 27.15 38.96 -19.24
N GLY A 270 26.76 38.38 -18.10
CA GLY A 270 27.18 38.76 -16.78
C GLY A 270 28.40 37.97 -16.31
N ARG A 271 29.31 38.60 -15.52
CA ARG A 271 30.47 37.94 -14.93
C ARG A 271 30.05 36.86 -13.90
N GLY A 272 29.73 35.67 -14.39
CA GLY A 272 29.42 34.49 -13.57
C GLY A 272 29.61 33.22 -14.35
N ARG A 273 29.83 32.06 -13.70
CA ARG A 273 29.89 30.74 -14.34
C ARG A 273 28.61 30.51 -15.12
N CYS A 274 28.70 30.42 -16.47
CA CYS A 274 27.56 30.06 -17.32
C CYS A 274 27.00 28.73 -16.82
N LYS A 275 25.73 28.76 -16.37
CA LYS A 275 25.00 27.50 -16.09
C LYS A 275 24.87 26.76 -17.42
N LYS A 276 25.36 25.51 -17.49
CA LYS A 276 25.15 24.66 -18.66
C LYS A 276 23.64 24.51 -18.87
N PHE A 277 23.16 24.86 -20.05
CA PHE A 277 21.77 24.60 -20.43
C PHE A 277 21.49 23.11 -20.30
N GLN A 278 20.41 22.78 -19.66
CA GLN A 278 19.92 21.42 -19.55
C GLN A 278 18.58 21.33 -20.26
N GLN A 279 18.47 20.40 -21.21
CA GLN A 279 17.26 20.15 -22.00
C GLN A 279 16.05 19.90 -21.10
N PHE A 280 16.22 19.20 -19.99
CA PHE A 280 15.22 18.95 -18.95
C PHE A 280 15.70 19.55 -17.64
N GLY A 281 14.95 20.54 -17.15
CA GLY A 281 15.28 21.23 -15.91
C GLY A 281 15.07 20.33 -14.69
N ALA A 282 15.69 20.71 -13.58
CA ALA A 282 15.54 19.98 -12.33
C ALA A 282 15.56 20.86 -11.10
N LEU A 283 14.76 20.52 -10.09
CA LEU A 283 14.75 21.13 -8.78
C LEU A 283 15.00 20.07 -7.69
N SER A 284 16.08 20.26 -6.95
CA SER A 284 16.41 19.48 -5.75
C SER A 284 17.06 20.36 -4.71
N SER A 285 17.44 19.82 -3.56
CA SER A 285 18.16 20.57 -2.52
C SER A 285 19.51 21.12 -3.01
N THR A 286 20.12 20.51 -4.02
CA THR A 286 21.46 20.84 -4.53
C THR A 286 21.46 21.43 -5.95
N GLU A 287 20.31 21.47 -6.62
CA GLU A 287 20.21 21.85 -8.03
C GLU A 287 18.91 22.62 -8.27
N ASN A 288 19.00 23.71 -8.99
CA ASN A 288 17.86 24.46 -9.53
C ASN A 288 18.21 24.90 -10.95
N THR A 289 17.67 24.14 -11.91
CA THR A 289 17.85 24.36 -13.35
C THR A 289 16.51 24.35 -14.08
N LEU A 290 15.44 24.75 -13.37
CA LEU A 290 14.10 24.87 -13.98
C LEU A 290 14.16 25.77 -15.22
N ASN A 291 13.52 25.35 -16.30
CA ASN A 291 13.48 26.07 -17.57
C ASN A 291 12.05 26.39 -18.07
N GLY A 292 11.03 25.92 -17.34
CA GLY A 292 9.62 26.20 -17.65
C GLY A 292 9.03 25.36 -18.78
N ASN A 293 9.80 24.48 -19.43
CA ASN A 293 9.33 23.61 -20.51
C ASN A 293 8.95 22.22 -19.99
N ILE A 294 9.96 21.40 -19.72
CA ILE A 294 9.78 20.08 -19.08
C ILE A 294 10.75 20.02 -17.90
N ASP A 295 10.22 20.07 -16.72
CA ASP A 295 10.98 20.14 -15.50
C ASP A 295 10.64 19.00 -14.53
N ILE A 296 11.65 18.56 -13.77
CA ILE A 296 11.51 17.49 -12.79
C ILE A 296 11.83 18.06 -11.40
N ALA A 297 10.92 17.98 -10.46
CA ALA A 297 11.12 18.51 -9.13
C ALA A 297 10.97 17.47 -8.03
N LEU A 298 11.87 17.51 -7.04
CA LEU A 298 11.65 16.80 -5.78
C LEU A 298 10.49 17.49 -5.04
N LEU A 299 9.51 16.70 -4.64
CA LEU A 299 8.32 17.20 -3.95
C LEU A 299 8.67 18.02 -2.70
N GLN A 300 9.67 17.55 -1.92
CA GLN A 300 10.15 18.28 -0.74
C GLN A 300 10.80 19.61 -1.11
N SER A 301 11.41 19.71 -2.29
CA SER A 301 12.06 20.94 -2.76
C SER A 301 11.07 21.99 -3.30
N CYS A 302 9.79 21.59 -3.49
CA CYS A 302 8.72 22.51 -3.87
C CYS A 302 8.22 23.35 -2.68
N ILE A 303 8.63 23.04 -1.46
CA ILE A 303 8.20 23.71 -0.23
C ILE A 303 9.42 24.43 0.38
N ASN A 304 9.21 25.67 0.82
CA ASN A 304 10.17 26.44 1.62
C ASN A 304 9.42 27.08 2.79
N ASP A 305 9.92 26.96 4.02
CA ASP A 305 9.34 27.57 5.23
C ASP A 305 7.80 27.39 5.36
N ASN A 306 7.33 26.18 5.07
CA ASN A 306 5.91 25.83 5.02
C ASN A 306 5.09 26.45 3.87
N GLU A 307 5.68 27.17 2.95
CA GLU A 307 5.03 27.72 1.77
C GLU A 307 5.42 26.96 0.50
N VAL A 308 4.47 26.77 -0.40
CA VAL A 308 4.73 26.16 -1.70
C VAL A 308 5.28 27.19 -2.65
N LYS A 309 6.36 26.87 -3.35
CA LYS A 309 7.00 27.76 -4.29
C LYS A 309 6.09 28.08 -5.48
N PRO A 310 5.97 29.33 -5.93
CA PRO A 310 5.01 29.76 -6.95
C PRO A 310 5.11 29.04 -8.30
N PHE A 311 6.31 28.61 -8.70
CA PHE A 311 6.55 27.95 -10.00
C PHE A 311 5.65 26.73 -10.27
N VAL A 312 5.14 26.06 -9.24
CA VAL A 312 4.25 24.89 -9.41
C VAL A 312 2.94 25.22 -10.10
N ARG A 313 2.57 26.52 -10.18
CA ARG A 313 1.35 27.04 -10.84
C ARG A 313 1.54 27.32 -12.34
N GLU A 314 2.77 27.24 -12.86
CA GLU A 314 3.14 27.73 -14.20
C GLU A 314 3.01 26.68 -15.30
N TYR A 315 2.77 25.43 -14.95
CA TYR A 315 2.71 24.31 -15.91
C TYR A 315 1.28 23.96 -16.28
N GLY A 316 1.11 23.51 -17.55
CA GLY A 316 -0.17 22.99 -18.05
C GLY A 316 -0.41 21.53 -17.73
N VAL A 317 0.67 20.76 -17.57
CA VAL A 317 0.62 19.35 -17.18
C VAL A 317 1.46 19.13 -15.93
N VAL A 318 0.92 18.39 -14.96
CA VAL A 318 1.68 17.91 -13.81
C VAL A 318 1.56 16.38 -13.74
N ILE A 319 2.70 15.71 -13.67
CA ILE A 319 2.80 14.26 -13.53
C ILE A 319 3.40 13.94 -12.16
N VAL A 320 2.73 13.12 -11.38
CA VAL A 320 3.19 12.71 -10.05
C VAL A 320 3.60 11.24 -10.10
N ASP A 321 4.91 11.00 -10.06
CA ASP A 321 5.42 9.63 -10.10
C ASP A 321 5.43 9.01 -8.69
N GLU A 322 5.12 7.69 -8.66
CA GLU A 322 4.95 6.90 -7.45
C GLU A 322 4.12 7.64 -6.38
N CYS A 323 2.96 8.15 -6.83
CA CYS A 323 2.11 9.03 -6.03
C CYS A 323 1.65 8.44 -4.69
N HIS A 324 1.81 7.10 -4.50
CA HIS A 324 1.53 6.42 -3.23
C HIS A 324 2.61 6.64 -2.14
N HIS A 325 3.83 7.06 -2.51
CA HIS A 325 4.93 7.32 -1.55
C HIS A 325 4.89 8.70 -0.92
N ALA A 326 4.21 9.66 -1.54
CA ALA A 326 4.20 11.03 -1.03
C ALA A 326 3.66 11.09 0.41
N PRO A 327 4.35 11.73 1.36
CA PRO A 327 3.80 12.02 2.68
C PRO A 327 2.50 12.82 2.51
N ALA A 328 1.41 12.33 3.11
CA ALA A 328 0.08 12.86 2.82
C ALA A 328 -0.02 14.39 2.94
N VAL A 329 0.55 14.98 3.98
CA VAL A 329 0.46 16.43 4.24
C VAL A 329 1.22 17.28 3.20
N ASN A 330 2.47 16.96 2.93
CA ASN A 330 3.28 17.72 1.96
C ASN A 330 2.81 17.51 0.53
N PHE A 331 2.39 16.29 0.19
CA PHE A 331 1.83 15.95 -1.10
C PHE A 331 0.56 16.76 -1.39
N GLU A 332 -0.38 16.74 -0.45
CA GLU A 332 -1.63 17.47 -0.58
C GLU A 332 -1.38 18.98 -0.69
N ARG A 333 -0.49 19.53 0.14
CA ARG A 333 -0.15 20.96 0.12
C ARG A 333 0.38 21.43 -1.24
N VAL A 334 1.32 20.68 -1.84
CA VAL A 334 1.86 21.04 -3.17
C VAL A 334 0.77 20.92 -4.24
N LEU A 335 -0.03 19.85 -4.23
CA LEU A 335 -1.04 19.65 -5.25
C LEU A 335 -2.23 20.61 -5.13
N ARG A 336 -2.54 21.13 -3.97
CA ARG A 336 -3.53 22.20 -3.80
C ARG A 336 -3.12 23.50 -4.50
N GLU A 337 -1.81 23.78 -4.59
CA GLU A 337 -1.27 24.97 -5.26
C GLU A 337 -1.06 24.78 -6.76
N VAL A 338 -1.01 23.56 -7.25
CA VAL A 338 -0.88 23.25 -8.67
C VAL A 338 -2.13 23.73 -9.41
N ASN A 339 -1.97 24.65 -10.37
CA ASN A 339 -3.06 25.15 -11.20
C ASN A 339 -3.07 24.56 -12.63
N ALA A 340 -2.42 23.41 -12.82
CA ALA A 340 -2.31 22.78 -14.13
C ALA A 340 -3.66 22.29 -14.66
N ARG A 341 -3.87 22.46 -15.96
CA ARG A 341 -5.06 21.95 -16.66
C ARG A 341 -5.14 20.44 -16.60
N TYR A 342 -3.99 19.76 -16.59
CA TYR A 342 -3.92 18.30 -16.55
C TYR A 342 -3.03 17.81 -15.39
N VAL A 343 -3.55 16.87 -14.60
CA VAL A 343 -2.80 16.26 -13.49
C VAL A 343 -2.92 14.76 -13.55
N TYR A 344 -1.80 14.05 -13.66
CA TYR A 344 -1.77 12.61 -13.78
C TYR A 344 -0.90 11.97 -12.69
N GLY A 345 -1.46 11.00 -11.96
CA GLY A 345 -0.75 10.17 -11.00
C GLY A 345 -0.27 8.87 -11.64
N LEU A 346 0.97 8.46 -11.34
CA LEU A 346 1.52 7.17 -11.73
C LEU A 346 1.82 6.35 -10.48
N THR A 347 1.39 5.10 -10.43
CA THR A 347 1.67 4.22 -9.29
C THR A 347 1.71 2.75 -9.67
N ALA A 348 2.56 1.98 -8.99
CA ALA A 348 2.55 0.52 -9.03
C ALA A 348 1.72 -0.10 -7.91
N THR A 349 1.36 0.68 -6.89
CA THR A 349 0.62 0.22 -5.71
C THR A 349 -0.33 1.31 -5.24
N PRO A 350 -1.61 1.26 -5.62
CA PRO A 350 -2.55 2.34 -5.29
C PRO A 350 -2.95 2.36 -3.80
N ILE A 351 -2.72 1.25 -3.09
CA ILE A 351 -3.09 1.10 -1.67
C ILE A 351 -1.91 1.50 -0.78
N ARG A 352 -2.16 2.40 0.17
CA ARG A 352 -1.19 2.83 1.19
C ARG A 352 -1.35 2.03 2.48
N LYS A 353 -0.24 1.80 3.20
CA LYS A 353 -0.26 1.13 4.51
C LYS A 353 -1.06 1.89 5.56
N ASP A 354 -1.02 3.22 5.48
CA ASP A 354 -1.71 4.12 6.42
C ASP A 354 -3.18 4.37 6.06
N GLY A 355 -3.66 3.83 4.93
CA GLY A 355 -5.05 3.98 4.47
C GLY A 355 -5.40 5.37 3.94
N HIS A 356 -4.42 6.27 3.75
CA HIS A 356 -4.64 7.64 3.24
C HIS A 356 -4.67 7.72 1.71
N GLN A 357 -4.80 6.60 0.99
CA GLN A 357 -4.91 6.60 -0.47
C GLN A 357 -6.05 7.47 -1.05
N PRO A 358 -7.20 7.72 -0.37
CA PRO A 358 -8.21 8.59 -0.95
C PRO A 358 -7.70 9.98 -1.30
N ILE A 359 -6.74 10.53 -0.54
CA ILE A 359 -6.13 11.85 -0.83
C ILE A 359 -5.46 11.85 -2.21
N ILE A 360 -4.84 10.74 -2.60
CA ILE A 360 -4.17 10.62 -3.91
C ILE A 360 -5.21 10.77 -5.03
N PHE A 361 -6.33 10.04 -4.90
CA PHE A 361 -7.39 10.09 -5.91
C PHE A 361 -8.13 11.42 -5.93
N MET A 362 -8.33 12.04 -4.77
CA MET A 362 -8.88 13.39 -4.67
C MET A 362 -7.98 14.42 -5.35
N GLN A 363 -6.66 14.27 -5.32
CA GLN A 363 -5.71 15.23 -5.90
C GLN A 363 -5.29 14.91 -7.35
N CYS A 364 -5.08 13.64 -7.69
CA CYS A 364 -4.63 13.20 -9.02
C CYS A 364 -5.78 12.67 -9.90
N GLY A 365 -6.97 12.50 -9.35
CA GLY A 365 -8.09 11.84 -10.02
C GLY A 365 -8.15 10.35 -9.80
N GLU A 366 -9.28 9.75 -10.10
CA GLU A 366 -9.54 8.32 -9.99
C GLU A 366 -8.62 7.49 -10.89
N ILE A 367 -8.56 6.19 -10.62
CA ILE A 367 -7.82 5.26 -11.47
C ILE A 367 -8.56 5.14 -12.82
N ARG A 368 -7.95 5.69 -13.88
CA ARG A 368 -8.51 5.65 -15.25
C ARG A 368 -8.06 4.45 -16.05
N TYR A 369 -6.92 3.89 -15.70
CA TYR A 369 -6.42 2.67 -16.31
C TYR A 369 -5.71 1.79 -15.28
N THR A 370 -6.06 0.50 -15.33
CA THR A 370 -5.39 -0.54 -14.54
C THR A 370 -4.76 -1.54 -15.49
N SER A 371 -3.43 -1.70 -15.41
CA SER A 371 -2.78 -2.75 -16.20
C SER A 371 -3.14 -4.12 -15.68
N ASP A 372 -3.51 -5.03 -16.57
CA ASP A 372 -3.68 -6.44 -16.22
C ASP A 372 -2.31 -7.08 -15.96
N ALA A 373 -2.00 -7.30 -14.68
CA ALA A 373 -0.76 -7.92 -14.28
C ALA A 373 -0.62 -9.34 -14.86
N LYS A 374 -1.71 -10.11 -14.99
CA LYS A 374 -1.69 -11.46 -15.55
C LYS A 374 -1.41 -11.44 -17.04
N ALA A 375 -2.04 -10.55 -17.80
CA ALA A 375 -1.79 -10.39 -19.24
C ALA A 375 -0.36 -9.93 -19.52
N GLN A 376 0.22 -9.07 -18.69
CA GLN A 376 1.63 -8.68 -18.82
C GLN A 376 2.59 -9.82 -18.48
N LEU A 377 2.25 -10.62 -17.46
CA LEU A 377 3.05 -11.76 -17.05
C LEU A 377 3.07 -12.85 -18.14
N SER A 378 1.98 -13.06 -18.87
CA SER A 378 1.92 -14.03 -19.98
C SER A 378 2.81 -13.65 -21.19
N LYS A 379 3.15 -12.37 -21.35
CA LYS A 379 4.04 -11.87 -22.42
C LYS A 379 5.53 -12.01 -22.11
N GLN A 380 5.87 -12.26 -20.84
CA GLN A 380 7.25 -12.47 -20.44
C GLN A 380 7.60 -13.96 -20.51
N SER A 381 8.61 -14.30 -21.29
CA SER A 381 8.99 -15.67 -21.63
C SER A 381 9.68 -16.46 -20.51
N PHE A 382 9.94 -15.86 -19.34
CA PHE A 382 10.65 -16.55 -18.27
C PHE A 382 9.71 -17.10 -17.18
N ARG A 383 10.12 -18.25 -16.62
CA ARG A 383 9.43 -18.92 -15.49
C ARG A 383 9.66 -18.11 -14.20
N ARG A 384 8.68 -18.13 -13.28
CA ARG A 384 8.74 -17.42 -11.99
C ARG A 384 8.58 -18.42 -10.86
N LEU A 385 9.67 -18.66 -10.14
CA LEU A 385 9.72 -19.69 -9.12
C LEU A 385 9.89 -19.08 -7.73
N LEU A 386 9.02 -19.47 -6.82
CA LEU A 386 9.14 -19.25 -5.38
C LEU A 386 9.73 -20.49 -4.74
N ILE A 387 10.81 -20.34 -4.00
CA ILE A 387 11.49 -21.40 -3.26
C ILE A 387 11.36 -21.10 -1.77
N PRO A 388 10.36 -21.65 -1.08
CA PRO A 388 10.22 -21.50 0.36
C PRO A 388 11.33 -22.28 1.08
N ARG A 389 12.00 -21.62 2.04
CA ARG A 389 13.05 -22.22 2.87
C ARG A 389 12.65 -22.13 4.33
N PHE A 390 12.27 -23.24 4.93
CA PHE A 390 11.85 -23.31 6.32
C PHE A 390 13.08 -23.35 7.24
N THR A 391 13.09 -22.45 8.25
CA THR A 391 14.17 -22.35 9.22
C THR A 391 13.78 -23.00 10.54
N SER A 392 14.75 -23.51 11.27
CA SER A 392 14.55 -24.07 12.61
C SER A 392 14.65 -23.04 13.73
N HIS A 393 14.70 -21.72 13.39
CA HIS A 393 14.82 -20.67 14.40
C HIS A 393 13.60 -20.63 15.31
N ARG A 394 13.83 -20.64 16.61
CA ARG A 394 12.79 -20.47 17.65
C ARG A 394 13.14 -19.26 18.49
N ASN A 395 12.16 -18.38 18.73
CA ASN A 395 12.34 -17.28 19.66
C ASN A 395 12.29 -17.83 21.09
N LEU A 396 13.38 -17.68 21.83
CA LEU A 396 13.49 -18.11 23.22
C LEU A 396 12.69 -17.22 24.20
N ASN A 397 12.32 -16.00 23.79
CA ASN A 397 11.61 -15.00 24.62
C ASN A 397 10.21 -14.70 24.06
N ALA A 398 9.36 -15.71 23.90
CA ALA A 398 8.06 -15.60 23.23
C ALA A 398 7.09 -14.56 23.85
N ASP A 399 7.18 -14.27 25.13
CA ASP A 399 6.24 -13.43 25.88
C ASP A 399 6.79 -12.02 26.13
N GLY A 400 6.99 -11.23 25.09
CA GLY A 400 7.34 -9.82 25.24
C GLY A 400 8.39 -9.25 24.30
N SER A 401 8.93 -10.03 23.38
CA SER A 401 9.92 -9.53 22.41
C SER A 401 9.31 -8.50 21.46
N ASN A 402 9.89 -7.31 21.43
CA ASN A 402 9.58 -6.32 20.40
C ASN A 402 10.04 -6.82 19.04
N TYR A 403 9.29 -6.52 17.97
CA TYR A 403 9.62 -6.88 16.57
C TYR A 403 11.06 -6.49 16.18
N ALA A 404 11.59 -5.39 16.71
CA ALA A 404 12.97 -4.98 16.48
C ALA A 404 13.98 -6.00 17.03
N GLN A 405 13.73 -6.56 18.21
CA GLN A 405 14.59 -7.58 18.84
C GLN A 405 14.55 -8.90 18.04
N ILE A 406 13.37 -9.29 17.56
CA ILE A 406 13.23 -10.47 16.68
C ILE A 406 14.08 -10.31 15.43
N LEU A 407 14.08 -9.14 14.79
CA LEU A 407 14.92 -8.88 13.62
C LEU A 407 16.41 -8.91 13.94
N ASP A 408 16.82 -8.47 15.14
CA ASP A 408 18.20 -8.50 15.57
C ASP A 408 18.65 -9.95 15.83
N GLU A 409 17.83 -10.78 16.49
CA GLU A 409 18.07 -12.22 16.67
C GLU A 409 18.20 -12.96 15.32
N LEU A 410 17.30 -12.68 14.35
CA LEU A 410 17.37 -13.26 13.01
C LEU A 410 18.63 -12.80 12.24
N THR A 411 19.11 -11.59 12.49
CA THR A 411 20.32 -11.05 11.89
C THR A 411 21.58 -11.81 12.34
N GLU A 412 21.63 -12.17 13.61
CA GLU A 412 22.77 -12.83 14.25
C GLU A 412 22.72 -14.36 14.15
N ASN A 413 21.60 -14.94 13.71
CA ASN A 413 21.41 -16.39 13.66
C ASN A 413 22.33 -17.05 12.61
N GLU A 414 23.36 -17.75 13.09
CA GLU A 414 24.40 -18.36 12.24
C GLU A 414 23.85 -19.46 11.33
N SER A 415 22.96 -20.32 11.84
CA SER A 415 22.40 -21.43 11.06
C SER A 415 21.52 -20.92 9.91
N ARG A 416 20.75 -19.87 10.17
CA ARG A 416 19.94 -19.18 9.18
C ARG A 416 20.76 -18.47 8.14
N ASN A 417 21.81 -17.77 8.57
CA ASN A 417 22.74 -17.11 7.67
C ASN A 417 23.51 -18.12 6.81
N LYS A 418 23.88 -19.28 7.36
CA LYS A 418 24.50 -20.36 6.60
C LYS A 418 23.58 -20.88 5.50
N LEU A 419 22.30 -21.13 5.81
CA LEU A 419 21.31 -21.55 4.82
C LEU A 419 21.21 -20.56 3.64
N ILE A 420 21.19 -19.23 3.95
CA ILE A 420 21.20 -18.17 2.93
C ILE A 420 22.45 -18.27 2.05
N LEU A 421 23.62 -18.47 2.64
CA LEU A 421 24.88 -18.54 1.92
C LEU A 421 25.02 -19.79 1.07
N ASP A 422 24.52 -20.93 1.55
CA ASP A 422 24.49 -22.18 0.80
C ASP A 422 23.60 -22.01 -0.46
N ASP A 423 22.43 -21.37 -0.32
CA ASP A 423 21.58 -21.04 -1.47
C ASP A 423 22.24 -20.03 -2.42
N VAL A 424 22.98 -19.02 -1.91
CA VAL A 424 23.76 -18.10 -2.74
C VAL A 424 24.80 -18.85 -3.55
N ALA A 425 25.58 -19.73 -2.92
CA ALA A 425 26.62 -20.52 -3.58
C ALA A 425 26.06 -21.41 -4.69
N SER A 426 24.92 -22.09 -4.42
CA SER A 426 24.22 -22.91 -5.40
C SER A 426 23.78 -22.09 -6.63
N ASN A 427 23.17 -20.94 -6.41
CA ASN A 427 22.72 -20.08 -7.52
C ASN A 427 23.89 -19.49 -8.34
N LEU A 428 25.00 -19.16 -7.70
CA LEU A 428 26.21 -18.73 -8.42
C LEU A 428 26.79 -19.85 -9.28
N ALA A 429 26.80 -21.09 -8.79
CA ALA A 429 27.27 -22.25 -9.55
C ALA A 429 26.39 -22.51 -10.80
N GLU A 430 25.12 -22.13 -10.77
CA GLU A 430 24.22 -22.14 -11.91
C GLU A 430 24.38 -20.90 -12.84
N GLY A 431 25.32 -20.01 -12.58
CA GLY A 431 25.55 -18.78 -13.37
C GLY A 431 24.53 -17.66 -13.11
N ARG A 432 23.78 -17.72 -12.03
CA ARG A 432 22.73 -16.74 -11.67
C ARG A 432 23.30 -15.50 -10.98
N THR A 433 22.53 -14.43 -10.98
CA THR A 433 22.93 -13.17 -10.32
C THR A 433 21.99 -12.87 -9.15
N PRO A 434 22.35 -13.31 -7.91
CA PRO A 434 21.50 -13.11 -6.74
C PRO A 434 21.58 -11.70 -6.16
N ILE A 435 20.41 -11.21 -5.69
CA ILE A 435 20.31 -10.08 -4.80
C ILE A 435 19.75 -10.52 -3.44
N ILE A 436 20.45 -10.19 -2.36
CA ILE A 436 20.04 -10.47 -0.99
C ILE A 436 19.46 -9.20 -0.38
N LEU A 437 18.21 -9.25 0.03
CA LEU A 437 17.50 -8.13 0.66
C LEU A 437 17.31 -8.36 2.16
N THR A 438 17.67 -7.36 2.94
CA THR A 438 17.49 -7.34 4.38
C THR A 438 16.98 -5.99 4.87
N ALA A 439 16.40 -5.94 6.08
CA ALA A 439 15.90 -4.72 6.69
C ALA A 439 16.93 -4.03 7.61
N ARG A 440 18.06 -4.71 7.92
CA ARG A 440 19.08 -4.27 8.88
C ARG A 440 20.43 -4.03 8.20
N THR A 441 21.04 -2.87 8.45
CA THR A 441 22.39 -2.55 7.92
C THR A 441 23.44 -3.51 8.47
N ALA A 442 23.36 -3.86 9.76
CA ALA A 442 24.26 -4.84 10.37
C ALA A 442 24.21 -6.19 9.63
N HIS A 443 23.01 -6.64 9.22
CA HIS A 443 22.86 -7.87 8.45
C HIS A 443 23.46 -7.77 7.05
N VAL A 444 23.35 -6.59 6.40
CA VAL A 444 24.06 -6.34 5.13
C VAL A 444 25.56 -6.52 5.31
N ASP A 445 26.13 -5.99 6.39
CA ASP A 445 27.57 -6.07 6.64
C ASP A 445 28.03 -7.52 6.93
N ILE A 446 27.28 -8.27 7.74
CA ILE A 446 27.54 -9.68 8.03
C ILE A 446 27.53 -10.50 6.73
N LEU A 447 26.44 -10.43 5.97
CA LEU A 447 26.28 -11.20 4.73
C LEU A 447 27.30 -10.78 3.66
N THR A 448 27.58 -9.48 3.53
CA THR A 448 28.61 -8.99 2.59
C THR A 448 30.00 -9.60 2.90
N LYS A 449 30.39 -9.61 4.20
CA LYS A 449 31.67 -10.19 4.62
C LYS A 449 31.74 -11.69 4.30
N GLN A 450 30.67 -12.41 4.49
CA GLN A 450 30.61 -13.85 4.21
C GLN A 450 30.53 -14.14 2.70
N CYS A 451 29.74 -13.38 1.93
CA CYS A 451 29.66 -13.51 0.47
C CYS A 451 30.99 -13.25 -0.23
N ARG A 452 31.85 -12.37 0.30
CA ARG A 452 33.20 -12.13 -0.23
C ARG A 452 34.15 -13.35 -0.18
N LYS A 453 33.80 -14.36 0.63
CA LYS A 453 34.51 -15.64 0.65
C LYS A 453 34.07 -16.55 -0.50
N ILE A 454 32.89 -16.30 -1.08
CA ILE A 454 32.27 -17.11 -2.13
C ILE A 454 32.51 -16.48 -3.51
N CYS A 455 32.45 -15.13 -3.59
CA CYS A 455 32.50 -14.39 -4.86
C CYS A 455 33.39 -13.14 -4.70
N ALA A 456 34.22 -12.84 -5.73
CA ALA A 456 35.04 -11.64 -5.75
C ALA A 456 34.22 -10.35 -5.93
N ASN A 457 33.16 -10.42 -6.73
CA ASN A 457 32.29 -9.27 -7.04
C ASN A 457 31.08 -9.25 -6.12
N VAL A 458 31.24 -8.66 -4.94
CA VAL A 458 30.16 -8.43 -3.99
C VAL A 458 29.91 -6.94 -3.84
N ILE A 459 28.69 -6.51 -4.20
CA ILE A 459 28.25 -5.12 -4.14
C ILE A 459 27.34 -4.92 -2.92
N ARG A 460 27.74 -3.99 -2.06
CA ARG A 460 26.98 -3.57 -0.86
C ARG A 460 26.21 -2.30 -1.17
N LEU A 461 24.87 -2.29 -0.93
CA LEU A 461 24.00 -1.17 -1.19
C LEU A 461 23.16 -0.82 0.06
N VAL A 462 23.46 0.32 0.67
CA VAL A 462 22.75 0.81 1.87
C VAL A 462 22.29 2.25 1.68
N GLY A 463 21.09 2.56 2.17
CA GLY A 463 20.48 3.88 2.01
C GLY A 463 21.23 5.04 2.66
N ASN A 464 21.96 4.76 3.76
CA ASN A 464 22.66 5.77 4.56
C ASN A 464 24.07 6.11 4.04
N ASP A 465 24.54 5.46 2.98
CA ASP A 465 25.84 5.77 2.39
C ASP A 465 25.84 7.16 1.75
N SER A 466 27.01 7.83 1.78
CA SER A 466 27.18 9.17 1.18
C SER A 466 26.91 9.14 -0.33
N ALA A 467 26.53 10.27 -0.90
CA ALA A 467 26.28 10.40 -2.35
C ALA A 467 27.53 10.06 -3.20
N LYS A 468 28.75 10.29 -2.65
CA LYS A 468 30.01 9.91 -3.29
C LYS A 468 30.18 8.40 -3.30
N ALA A 469 30.01 7.75 -2.14
CA ALA A 469 30.10 6.29 -2.02
C ALA A 469 29.08 5.57 -2.93
N LYS A 470 27.83 6.07 -2.99
CA LYS A 470 26.82 5.52 -3.89
C LYS A 470 27.21 5.61 -5.37
N ARG A 471 27.82 6.72 -5.80
CA ARG A 471 28.31 6.88 -7.19
C ARG A 471 29.45 5.93 -7.50
N GLU A 472 30.40 5.78 -6.58
CA GLU A 472 31.54 4.85 -6.71
C GLU A 472 31.06 3.40 -6.81
N VAL A 473 30.09 3.00 -5.98
CA VAL A 473 29.49 1.67 -6.01
C VAL A 473 28.75 1.42 -7.32
N MET A 474 27.99 2.41 -7.82
CA MET A 474 27.28 2.29 -9.10
C MET A 474 28.25 2.24 -10.31
N SER A 475 29.35 3.01 -10.29
CA SER A 475 30.39 2.91 -11.30
C SER A 475 30.99 1.50 -11.30
N ARG A 476 31.42 1.01 -10.13
CA ARG A 476 31.96 -0.34 -9.98
C ARG A 476 30.98 -1.42 -10.46
N LEU A 477 29.68 -1.26 -10.17
CA LEU A 477 28.65 -2.20 -10.61
C LEU A 477 28.54 -2.26 -12.14
N ASN A 478 28.64 -1.10 -12.81
CA ASN A 478 28.60 -1.01 -14.28
C ASN A 478 29.89 -1.53 -14.95
N ASP A 479 31.01 -1.49 -14.24
CA ASP A 479 32.32 -1.95 -14.74
C ASP A 479 32.46 -3.48 -14.69
N ILE A 480 31.61 -4.20 -13.94
CA ILE A 480 31.63 -5.66 -13.82
C ILE A 480 31.07 -6.29 -15.11
N PRO A 481 31.87 -7.09 -15.83
CA PRO A 481 31.43 -7.76 -17.05
C PRO A 481 30.21 -8.67 -16.84
N ALA A 482 29.39 -8.81 -17.87
CA ALA A 482 28.14 -9.58 -17.76
C ALA A 482 28.37 -11.07 -17.48
N ASN A 483 29.49 -11.62 -17.89
CA ASN A 483 29.91 -13.02 -17.70
C ASN A 483 30.58 -13.30 -16.35
N GLU A 484 30.88 -12.28 -15.58
CA GLU A 484 31.45 -12.48 -14.24
C GLU A 484 30.38 -12.69 -13.17
N PRO A 485 30.62 -13.60 -12.19
CA PRO A 485 29.70 -13.78 -11.06
C PRO A 485 29.56 -12.48 -10.26
N LEU A 486 28.34 -12.19 -9.83
CA LEU A 486 28.01 -10.99 -9.08
C LEU A 486 26.99 -11.30 -7.99
N ILE A 487 27.24 -10.82 -6.77
CA ILE A 487 26.27 -10.81 -5.67
C ILE A 487 25.98 -9.37 -5.30
N VAL A 488 24.70 -9.04 -5.12
CA VAL A 488 24.26 -7.76 -4.57
C VAL A 488 23.68 -8.00 -3.17
N VAL A 489 24.17 -7.28 -2.16
CA VAL A 489 23.63 -7.30 -0.79
C VAL A 489 23.10 -5.92 -0.46
N ALA A 490 21.80 -5.78 -0.19
CA ALA A 490 21.16 -4.48 -0.11
C ALA A 490 20.11 -4.38 0.99
N THR A 491 19.86 -3.14 1.45
CA THR A 491 18.66 -2.85 2.22
C THR A 491 17.46 -2.70 1.28
N GLY A 492 16.30 -3.25 1.69
CA GLY A 492 15.08 -3.22 0.87
C GLY A 492 14.66 -1.81 0.45
N LYS A 493 14.88 -0.80 1.31
CA LYS A 493 14.59 0.60 1.00
C LYS A 493 15.39 1.13 -0.20
N TYR A 494 16.67 0.76 -0.32
CA TYR A 494 17.51 1.21 -1.43
C TYR A 494 17.07 0.60 -2.78
N VAL A 495 16.71 -0.68 -2.78
CA VAL A 495 16.31 -1.40 -4.00
C VAL A 495 14.91 -0.99 -4.46
N GLY A 496 14.02 -0.63 -3.53
CA GLY A 496 12.68 -0.15 -3.84
C GLY A 496 12.67 1.13 -4.68
N GLU A 497 13.65 2.02 -4.49
CA GLU A 497 13.66 3.38 -5.02
C GLU A 497 14.83 3.61 -6.00
N GLY A 498 14.58 3.42 -7.30
CA GLY A 498 15.50 3.88 -8.35
C GLY A 498 16.67 2.97 -8.72
N PHE A 499 16.87 1.82 -8.06
CA PHE A 499 17.87 0.83 -8.45
C PHE A 499 17.39 -0.02 -9.63
N ASP A 500 18.17 -0.10 -10.71
CA ASP A 500 17.82 -0.88 -11.91
C ASP A 500 19.07 -1.65 -12.40
N LEU A 501 18.99 -2.97 -12.33
CA LEU A 501 20.04 -3.88 -12.82
C LEU A 501 19.38 -5.06 -13.54
N PRO A 502 19.23 -5.02 -14.88
CA PRO A 502 18.45 -6.00 -15.64
C PRO A 502 18.95 -7.44 -15.53
N ARG A 503 20.25 -7.67 -15.27
CA ARG A 503 20.84 -9.02 -15.13
C ARG A 503 20.39 -9.78 -13.87
N LEU A 504 19.80 -9.11 -12.86
CA LEU A 504 19.30 -9.77 -11.66
C LEU A 504 18.18 -10.77 -12.00
N ASP A 505 18.30 -11.99 -11.53
CA ASP A 505 17.37 -13.09 -11.76
C ASP A 505 16.94 -13.85 -10.50
N THR A 506 17.65 -13.65 -9.40
CA THR A 506 17.38 -14.33 -8.12
C THR A 506 17.27 -13.32 -6.98
N LEU A 507 16.19 -13.38 -6.22
CA LEU A 507 15.93 -12.58 -5.04
C LEU A 507 15.94 -13.45 -3.80
N MET A 508 16.70 -13.06 -2.78
CA MET A 508 16.75 -13.72 -1.48
C MET A 508 16.24 -12.77 -0.40
N LEU A 509 15.11 -13.09 0.21
CA LEU A 509 14.50 -12.30 1.29
C LEU A 509 15.09 -12.70 2.63
N ALA A 510 16.25 -12.16 2.95
CA ALA A 510 17.03 -12.52 4.15
C ALA A 510 16.37 -12.11 5.48
N LEU A 511 15.45 -11.15 5.51
CA LEU A 511 14.61 -10.82 6.66
C LEU A 511 13.14 -10.69 6.26
N PRO A 512 12.19 -10.99 7.17
CA PRO A 512 10.78 -10.97 6.85
C PRO A 512 10.28 -9.57 6.47
N VAL A 513 9.47 -9.51 5.42
CA VAL A 513 8.68 -8.34 5.01
C VAL A 513 7.20 -8.70 4.96
N SER A 514 6.31 -7.80 5.34
CA SER A 514 4.87 -8.11 5.47
C SER A 514 3.98 -7.52 4.39
N TRP A 515 4.49 -6.56 3.58
CA TRP A 515 3.65 -5.79 2.68
C TRP A 515 3.72 -6.31 1.24
N LYS A 516 2.55 -6.67 0.68
CA LYS A 516 2.44 -7.16 -0.71
C LYS A 516 2.98 -6.17 -1.76
N GLY A 517 2.86 -4.86 -1.52
CA GLY A 517 3.40 -3.83 -2.41
C GLY A 517 4.92 -3.83 -2.52
N LEU A 518 5.65 -4.15 -1.43
CA LEU A 518 7.10 -4.31 -1.48
C LEU A 518 7.51 -5.51 -2.32
N ILE A 519 6.78 -6.61 -2.24
CA ILE A 519 7.03 -7.78 -3.07
C ILE A 519 6.89 -7.41 -4.55
N ALA A 520 5.82 -6.71 -4.94
CA ALA A 520 5.64 -6.25 -6.32
C ALA A 520 6.77 -5.32 -6.79
N GLN A 521 7.30 -4.45 -5.92
CA GLN A 521 8.45 -3.58 -6.24
C GLN A 521 9.74 -4.38 -6.41
N TYR A 522 10.05 -5.30 -5.48
CA TYR A 522 11.28 -6.11 -5.53
C TYR A 522 11.28 -7.06 -6.72
N THR A 523 10.16 -7.76 -6.94
CA THR A 523 10.01 -8.68 -8.08
C THR A 523 10.03 -7.94 -9.41
N GLY A 524 9.48 -6.73 -9.47
CA GLY A 524 9.54 -5.89 -10.67
C GLY A 524 10.96 -5.53 -11.11
N ARG A 525 11.97 -5.61 -10.20
CA ARG A 525 13.39 -5.47 -10.57
C ARG A 525 13.94 -6.73 -11.24
N LEU A 526 13.43 -7.91 -10.87
CA LEU A 526 13.80 -9.17 -11.51
C LEU A 526 13.11 -9.33 -12.87
N HIS A 527 11.94 -8.73 -13.06
CA HIS A 527 11.13 -8.88 -14.28
C HIS A 527 11.64 -8.03 -15.47
N ARG A 528 12.85 -7.47 -15.38
CA ARG A 528 13.50 -6.82 -16.51
C ARG A 528 13.99 -7.85 -17.52
N ASN A 529 13.70 -7.62 -18.80
CA ASN A 529 14.23 -8.47 -19.87
C ASN A 529 15.74 -8.34 -19.94
N TYR A 530 16.41 -9.46 -20.02
CA TYR A 530 17.86 -9.54 -20.18
C TYR A 530 18.19 -10.77 -21.03
N PRO A 531 19.17 -10.67 -21.97
CA PRO A 531 19.56 -11.81 -22.81
C PRO A 531 19.94 -13.03 -21.97
N GLY A 532 19.36 -14.18 -22.30
CA GLY A 532 19.61 -15.44 -21.57
C GLY A 532 18.81 -15.66 -20.29
N LYS A 533 17.98 -14.71 -19.88
CA LYS A 533 17.13 -14.88 -18.68
C LYS A 533 15.88 -15.68 -19.02
N ASN A 534 15.87 -16.96 -18.63
CA ASN A 534 14.75 -17.88 -18.85
C ASN A 534 13.91 -18.11 -17.59
N GLU A 535 14.40 -17.67 -16.41
CA GLU A 535 13.77 -17.95 -15.13
C GLU A 535 14.14 -16.87 -14.11
N THR A 536 13.19 -16.56 -13.21
CA THR A 536 13.43 -15.75 -12.02
C THR A 536 13.06 -16.53 -10.77
N ARG A 537 13.90 -16.44 -9.73
CA ARG A 537 13.70 -17.14 -8.45
C ARG A 537 13.57 -16.18 -7.28
N ILE A 538 12.69 -16.54 -6.34
CA ILE A 538 12.60 -15.91 -5.03
C ILE A 538 12.83 -16.96 -3.96
N TYR A 539 13.87 -16.78 -3.15
CA TYR A 539 14.08 -17.54 -1.93
C TYR A 539 13.44 -16.77 -0.77
N ASP A 540 12.48 -17.38 -0.11
CA ASP A 540 11.81 -16.81 1.07
C ASP A 540 12.12 -17.68 2.30
N TYR A 541 12.87 -17.11 3.25
CA TYR A 541 13.28 -17.79 4.47
C TYR A 541 12.20 -17.63 5.54
N ILE A 542 11.55 -18.73 5.88
CA ILE A 542 10.30 -18.79 6.66
C ILE A 542 10.62 -19.25 8.07
N ASP A 543 10.43 -18.36 9.04
CA ASP A 543 10.64 -18.62 10.46
C ASP A 543 9.29 -19.01 11.10
N LEU A 544 8.83 -20.28 10.89
CA LEU A 544 7.52 -20.78 11.31
C LEU A 544 7.28 -20.70 12.82
N HIS A 545 8.34 -20.92 13.61
CA HIS A 545 8.25 -20.94 15.07
C HIS A 545 8.16 -19.54 15.69
N VAL A 546 8.21 -18.48 14.87
CA VAL A 546 8.07 -17.08 15.29
C VAL A 546 6.74 -16.54 14.78
N PRO A 547 5.68 -16.41 15.62
CA PRO A 547 4.31 -16.10 15.17
C PRO A 547 4.17 -14.84 14.32
N VAL A 548 4.98 -13.81 14.59
CA VAL A 548 4.99 -12.56 13.79
C VAL A 548 5.54 -12.82 12.39
N CYS A 549 6.65 -13.58 12.27
CA CYS A 549 7.27 -13.91 10.99
C CYS A 549 6.38 -14.82 10.14
N ASP A 550 5.74 -15.81 10.78
CA ASP A 550 4.73 -16.67 10.17
C ASP A 550 3.56 -15.85 9.60
N SER A 551 2.98 -14.96 10.40
CA SER A 551 1.91 -14.05 9.94
C SER A 551 2.34 -13.18 8.75
N MET A 552 3.60 -12.72 8.74
CA MET A 552 4.15 -11.93 7.64
C MET A 552 4.31 -12.77 6.36
N TYR A 553 4.74 -14.02 6.47
CA TYR A 553 4.83 -14.92 5.33
C TYR A 553 3.47 -15.17 4.70
N ARG A 554 2.46 -15.50 5.49
CA ARG A 554 1.08 -15.72 4.99
C ARG A 554 0.54 -14.52 4.20
N LYS A 555 0.88 -13.28 4.60
CA LYS A 555 0.55 -12.06 3.85
C LYS A 555 1.34 -11.94 2.54
N ARG A 556 2.59 -12.43 2.49
CA ARG A 556 3.40 -12.42 1.27
C ARG A 556 2.87 -13.36 0.20
N LEU A 557 2.27 -14.50 0.57
CA LEU A 557 1.71 -15.45 -0.39
C LEU A 557 0.74 -14.79 -1.38
N GLN A 558 -0.11 -13.88 -0.90
CA GLN A 558 -1.00 -13.12 -1.77
C GLN A 558 -0.22 -12.25 -2.79
N GLY A 559 0.90 -11.67 -2.35
CA GLY A 559 1.77 -10.89 -3.22
C GLY A 559 2.42 -11.75 -4.30
N TYR A 560 2.92 -12.94 -3.96
CA TYR A 560 3.52 -13.88 -4.92
C TYR A 560 2.51 -14.38 -5.95
N LYS A 561 1.29 -14.76 -5.51
CA LYS A 561 0.21 -15.15 -6.43
C LYS A 561 -0.13 -14.01 -7.40
N ALA A 562 -0.24 -12.79 -6.89
CA ALA A 562 -0.59 -11.60 -7.69
C ALA A 562 0.45 -11.28 -8.78
N VAL A 563 1.73 -11.60 -8.56
CA VAL A 563 2.81 -11.41 -9.54
C VAL A 563 3.20 -12.69 -10.28
N GLY A 564 2.37 -13.74 -10.19
CA GLY A 564 2.46 -14.94 -11.02
C GLY A 564 3.60 -15.90 -10.68
N TYR A 565 4.04 -15.95 -9.42
CA TYR A 565 5.00 -16.95 -8.97
C TYR A 565 4.30 -18.27 -8.65
N SER A 566 4.94 -19.37 -9.07
CA SER A 566 4.59 -20.74 -8.68
C SER A 566 5.68 -21.32 -7.77
N ILE A 567 5.32 -22.26 -6.92
CA ILE A 567 6.27 -22.87 -5.98
C ILE A 567 7.11 -23.89 -6.73
N ALA A 568 8.44 -23.80 -6.58
CA ALA A 568 9.34 -24.84 -7.02
C ALA A 568 9.44 -25.94 -5.93
N VAL A 569 9.14 -27.16 -6.29
CA VAL A 569 9.34 -28.32 -5.43
C VAL A 569 10.58 -29.05 -5.95
N ALA A 570 11.56 -29.26 -5.07
CA ALA A 570 12.71 -30.12 -5.39
C ALA A 570 12.21 -31.56 -5.49
N ASN A 571 12.23 -32.15 -6.68
CA ASN A 571 12.03 -33.58 -6.83
C ASN A 571 13.33 -34.29 -6.42
N GLU A 572 13.22 -35.26 -5.54
CA GLU A 572 14.31 -36.19 -5.19
C GLU A 572 14.63 -37.08 -6.39
N GLY A 573 15.54 -36.63 -7.26
CA GLY A 573 16.03 -37.42 -8.38
C GLY A 573 16.99 -36.62 -9.26
N LEU A 574 18.12 -37.19 -9.59
CA LEU A 574 19.25 -36.58 -10.33
C LEU A 574 18.89 -36.03 -11.73
N PHE A 575 17.66 -36.24 -12.24
CA PHE A 575 17.21 -35.83 -13.59
C PHE A 575 15.73 -35.38 -13.65
N ALA A 576 15.08 -35.16 -12.51
CA ALA A 576 13.69 -34.70 -12.51
C ALA A 576 13.61 -33.16 -12.65
N GLU A 577 12.91 -32.69 -13.69
CA GLU A 577 12.56 -31.26 -13.78
C GLU A 577 11.73 -30.85 -12.55
N PRO A 578 12.01 -29.69 -11.93
CA PRO A 578 11.24 -29.23 -10.79
C PRO A 578 9.77 -29.08 -11.18
N THR A 579 8.89 -29.82 -10.53
CA THR A 579 7.45 -29.63 -10.68
C THR A 579 7.06 -28.32 -10.01
N THR A 580 6.19 -27.55 -10.67
CA THR A 580 5.68 -26.30 -10.13
C THR A 580 4.33 -26.53 -9.50
N GLU A 581 4.15 -26.12 -8.24
CA GLU A 581 2.88 -26.15 -7.55
C GLU A 581 2.27 -24.76 -7.44
N THR A 582 0.94 -24.71 -7.42
CA THR A 582 0.19 -23.46 -7.46
C THR A 582 -0.04 -22.92 -6.06
N ILE A 583 -0.01 -21.59 -5.92
CA ILE A 583 -0.52 -20.91 -4.74
C ILE A 583 -2.03 -20.78 -4.89
N PHE A 584 -2.79 -21.50 -4.06
CA PHE A 584 -4.25 -21.50 -4.08
C PHE A 584 -4.83 -20.34 -3.26
N ASP A 585 -6.07 -19.95 -3.57
CA ASP A 585 -6.86 -19.04 -2.73
C ASP A 585 -8.16 -19.73 -2.23
N ALA A 586 -8.98 -18.99 -1.51
CA ALA A 586 -10.22 -19.48 -0.94
C ALA A 586 -11.22 -20.00 -1.98
N SER A 587 -11.06 -19.69 -3.27
CA SER A 587 -11.98 -20.09 -4.35
C SER A 587 -11.53 -21.33 -5.13
N ASP A 588 -10.23 -21.68 -5.08
CA ASP A 588 -9.65 -22.71 -5.94
C ASP A 588 -8.95 -23.86 -5.19
N PHE A 589 -8.78 -23.77 -3.85
CA PHE A 589 -8.07 -24.80 -3.07
C PHE A 589 -8.88 -26.06 -2.77
N GLU A 590 -10.22 -25.99 -2.69
CA GLU A 590 -11.05 -27.08 -2.15
C GLU A 590 -10.90 -28.39 -2.92
N LYS A 591 -10.95 -28.34 -4.25
CA LYS A 591 -10.86 -29.55 -5.07
C LYS A 591 -9.51 -30.26 -4.94
N PRO A 592 -8.35 -29.61 -5.16
CA PRO A 592 -7.04 -30.23 -4.95
C PRO A 592 -6.82 -30.72 -3.52
N PHE A 593 -7.34 -30.02 -2.53
CA PHE A 593 -7.24 -30.42 -1.13
C PHE A 593 -8.05 -31.69 -0.84
N HIS A 594 -9.27 -31.75 -1.37
CA HIS A 594 -10.10 -32.96 -1.24
C HIS A 594 -9.47 -34.15 -1.95
N ASP A 595 -8.86 -33.98 -3.12
CA ASP A 595 -8.15 -35.02 -3.87
C ASP A 595 -6.96 -35.58 -3.05
N ASP A 596 -6.17 -34.70 -2.41
CA ASP A 596 -5.09 -35.11 -1.51
C ASP A 596 -5.59 -35.88 -0.28
N LEU A 597 -6.66 -35.41 0.38
CA LEU A 597 -7.27 -36.11 1.52
C LEU A 597 -7.81 -37.47 1.13
N ALA A 598 -8.42 -37.58 -0.04
CA ALA A 598 -8.95 -38.86 -0.57
C ALA A 598 -7.84 -39.86 -0.89
N SER A 599 -6.65 -39.36 -1.30
CA SER A 599 -5.48 -40.18 -1.64
C SER A 599 -4.65 -40.64 -0.44
N ALA A 600 -4.92 -40.11 0.76
CA ALA A 600 -4.18 -40.43 1.98
C ALA A 600 -4.16 -41.94 2.29
N LYS A 601 -3.01 -42.43 2.77
CA LYS A 601 -2.74 -43.86 3.04
C LYS A 601 -2.41 -44.16 4.50
N GLN A 602 -1.84 -43.22 5.23
CA GLN A 602 -1.33 -43.42 6.60
C GLN A 602 -1.94 -42.48 7.63
N SER A 603 -1.83 -41.18 7.39
CA SER A 603 -2.22 -40.21 8.39
C SER A 603 -2.61 -38.87 7.79
N ILE A 604 -3.52 -38.16 8.45
CA ILE A 604 -3.91 -36.79 8.16
C ILE A 604 -3.84 -36.00 9.47
N VAL A 605 -3.11 -34.91 9.47
CA VAL A 605 -3.08 -33.94 10.57
C VAL A 605 -3.57 -32.61 10.04
N ILE A 606 -4.59 -32.00 10.66
CA ILE A 606 -5.10 -30.70 10.27
C ILE A 606 -5.06 -29.77 11.48
N SER A 607 -4.49 -28.57 11.31
CA SER A 607 -4.49 -27.53 12.34
C SER A 607 -5.42 -26.40 11.95
N THR A 608 -6.30 -25.99 12.89
CA THR A 608 -7.22 -24.87 12.73
C THR A 608 -7.43 -24.14 14.05
N MET A 609 -7.78 -22.85 13.97
CA MET A 609 -7.99 -22.05 15.18
C MET A 609 -9.23 -22.49 15.96
N ARG A 610 -10.34 -22.75 15.25
CA ARG A 610 -11.64 -23.00 15.86
C ARG A 610 -12.54 -23.83 14.95
N LEU A 611 -13.26 -24.78 15.55
CA LEU A 611 -14.28 -25.57 14.87
C LEU A 611 -15.64 -24.88 14.98
N ARG A 612 -16.07 -24.16 13.94
CA ARG A 612 -17.38 -23.49 13.86
C ARG A 612 -18.01 -23.67 12.49
N TRP A 613 -19.19 -24.25 12.46
CA TRP A 613 -20.05 -24.33 11.30
C TRP A 613 -21.53 -24.48 11.69
N ASN A 614 -22.43 -23.95 10.89
CA ASN A 614 -23.87 -24.12 11.09
C ASN A 614 -24.39 -25.41 10.43
N LYS A 615 -23.73 -25.87 9.35
CA LYS A 615 -23.99 -27.11 8.64
C LYS A 615 -22.65 -27.83 8.48
N THR A 616 -22.63 -29.14 8.73
CA THR A 616 -21.40 -29.95 8.62
C THR A 616 -20.74 -29.76 7.25
N PRO A 617 -19.47 -29.33 7.18
CA PRO A 617 -18.77 -29.16 5.92
C PRO A 617 -18.54 -30.53 5.26
N ARG A 618 -18.56 -30.60 3.94
CA ARG A 618 -18.26 -31.84 3.16
C ARG A 618 -16.91 -32.44 3.51
N ILE A 619 -15.96 -31.64 3.93
CA ILE A 619 -14.64 -32.12 4.34
C ILE A 619 -14.71 -33.05 5.56
N ILE A 620 -15.62 -32.81 6.49
CA ILE A 620 -15.78 -33.65 7.68
C ILE A 620 -16.29 -35.04 7.25
N ASP A 621 -17.21 -35.08 6.30
CA ASP A 621 -17.71 -36.37 5.74
C ASP A 621 -16.57 -37.13 5.05
N LEU A 622 -15.70 -36.42 4.31
CA LEU A 622 -14.54 -37.01 3.65
C LEU A 622 -13.52 -37.55 4.66
N LEU A 623 -13.24 -36.81 5.72
CA LEU A 623 -12.34 -37.24 6.79
C LEU A 623 -12.90 -38.44 7.57
N ALA A 624 -14.21 -38.47 7.83
CA ALA A 624 -14.88 -39.61 8.46
C ALA A 624 -14.77 -40.87 7.57
N ALA A 625 -15.00 -40.72 6.26
CA ALA A 625 -14.80 -41.83 5.30
C ALA A 625 -13.33 -42.31 5.27
N THR A 626 -12.38 -41.39 5.50
CA THR A 626 -10.94 -41.71 5.56
C THR A 626 -10.60 -42.51 6.83
N THR A 627 -11.18 -42.12 7.97
CA THR A 627 -11.03 -42.86 9.23
C THR A 627 -11.58 -44.28 9.12
N LEU A 628 -12.70 -44.48 8.42
CA LEU A 628 -13.26 -45.81 8.16
C LEU A 628 -12.34 -46.72 7.33
N ARG A 629 -11.40 -46.14 6.57
CA ARG A 629 -10.34 -46.86 5.85
C ARG A 629 -9.14 -47.23 6.73
N GLY A 630 -9.19 -46.93 8.03
CA GLY A 630 -8.10 -47.19 8.98
C GLY A 630 -7.00 -46.13 9.01
N ILE A 631 -7.21 -44.95 8.38
CA ILE A 631 -6.24 -43.86 8.34
C ILE A 631 -6.42 -42.99 9.59
N SER A 632 -5.32 -42.67 10.27
CA SER A 632 -5.35 -41.82 11.45
C SER A 632 -5.64 -40.36 11.07
N VAL A 633 -6.69 -39.79 11.64
CA VAL A 633 -7.04 -38.37 11.46
C VAL A 633 -6.89 -37.61 12.78
N THR A 634 -5.98 -36.65 12.82
CA THR A 634 -5.73 -35.78 13.97
C THR A 634 -6.10 -34.34 13.65
N ILE A 635 -6.89 -33.70 14.52
CA ILE A 635 -7.24 -32.28 14.37
C ILE A 635 -6.67 -31.51 15.57
N ALA A 636 -5.73 -30.60 15.29
CA ALA A 636 -5.17 -29.68 16.28
C ALA A 636 -5.97 -28.38 16.32
N ILE A 637 -6.46 -27.99 17.51
CA ILE A 637 -7.28 -26.79 17.69
C ILE A 637 -6.68 -25.87 18.74
N SER A 638 -6.80 -24.56 18.53
CA SER A 638 -6.32 -23.55 19.51
C SER A 638 -7.40 -23.14 20.49
N GLU A 639 -8.65 -23.15 20.11
CA GLU A 639 -9.76 -22.75 20.98
C GLU A 639 -10.76 -23.90 21.12
N THR A 640 -11.25 -24.13 22.33
CA THR A 640 -12.29 -25.14 22.60
C THR A 640 -13.58 -24.82 21.84
N GLY A 641 -14.21 -25.86 21.30
CA GLY A 641 -15.43 -25.76 20.48
C GLY A 641 -16.50 -26.74 20.93
N HIS A 642 -17.77 -26.45 20.58
CA HIS A 642 -18.91 -27.31 20.94
C HIS A 642 -19.02 -28.61 20.13
N ARG A 643 -18.13 -28.80 19.14
CA ARG A 643 -18.17 -29.94 18.18
C ARG A 643 -17.13 -31.02 18.44
N GLU A 644 -16.31 -30.87 19.46
CA GLU A 644 -15.20 -31.80 19.74
C GLU A 644 -15.69 -33.21 20.03
N THR A 645 -16.72 -33.33 20.87
CA THR A 645 -17.32 -34.66 21.22
C THR A 645 -17.92 -35.34 19.99
N GLU A 646 -18.52 -34.59 19.08
CA GLU A 646 -19.07 -35.12 17.83
C GLU A 646 -17.95 -35.67 16.92
N LEU A 647 -16.85 -34.95 16.80
CA LEU A 647 -15.72 -35.36 15.99
C LEU A 647 -14.96 -36.56 16.60
N GLN A 648 -14.82 -36.58 17.93
CA GLN A 648 -14.25 -37.72 18.63
C GLN A 648 -15.10 -38.97 18.44
N ALA A 649 -16.44 -38.82 18.43
CA ALA A 649 -17.34 -39.97 18.15
C ALA A 649 -17.21 -40.47 16.71
N MET A 650 -16.75 -39.64 15.75
CA MET A 650 -16.41 -40.02 14.38
C MET A 650 -15.01 -40.67 14.26
N GLY A 651 -14.29 -40.86 15.37
CA GLY A 651 -12.97 -41.51 15.40
C GLY A 651 -11.79 -40.53 15.18
N PHE A 652 -11.99 -39.24 15.24
CA PHE A 652 -10.91 -38.26 15.12
C PHE A 652 -10.16 -38.05 16.42
N ASN A 653 -8.83 -37.93 16.34
CA ASN A 653 -8.00 -37.56 17.45
C ASN A 653 -7.96 -36.02 17.55
N ILE A 654 -8.48 -35.44 18.65
CA ILE A 654 -8.50 -33.99 18.86
C ILE A 654 -7.40 -33.63 19.84
N ILE A 655 -6.55 -32.69 19.43
CA ILE A 655 -5.42 -32.21 20.25
C ILE A 655 -5.56 -30.69 20.46
N HIS A 656 -5.43 -30.23 21.69
CA HIS A 656 -5.46 -28.81 22.02
C HIS A 656 -4.07 -28.18 21.91
N ARG A 657 -3.96 -27.10 21.13
CA ARG A 657 -2.75 -26.29 20.94
C ARG A 657 -3.10 -24.80 21.07
N PRO A 658 -3.32 -24.30 22.29
CA PRO A 658 -3.78 -22.91 22.51
C PRO A 658 -2.81 -21.86 21.97
N ASP A 659 -1.51 -22.17 21.91
CA ASP A 659 -0.47 -21.28 21.42
C ASP A 659 -0.35 -21.24 19.90
N SER A 660 -0.99 -22.17 19.18
CA SER A 660 -0.88 -22.28 17.73
C SER A 660 -2.06 -21.62 17.01
N LYS A 661 -1.78 -20.60 16.20
CA LYS A 661 -2.75 -19.99 15.25
C LYS A 661 -2.53 -20.46 13.82
N MET A 662 -1.81 -21.55 13.64
CA MET A 662 -1.42 -22.06 12.34
C MET A 662 -2.61 -22.70 11.63
N GLN A 663 -2.75 -22.43 10.34
CA GLN A 663 -3.69 -23.09 9.43
C GLN A 663 -2.88 -24.00 8.50
N CYS A 664 -2.91 -25.29 8.71
CA CYS A 664 -2.16 -26.24 7.89
C CYS A 664 -2.83 -27.61 7.87
N ALA A 665 -2.45 -28.41 6.88
CA ALA A 665 -2.71 -29.84 6.87
C ALA A 665 -1.44 -30.57 6.43
N ILE A 666 -1.25 -31.77 6.99
CA ILE A 666 -0.14 -32.65 6.70
C ILE A 666 -0.74 -34.02 6.37
N ILE A 667 -0.40 -34.54 5.19
CA ILE A 667 -0.95 -35.78 4.68
C ILE A 667 0.21 -36.77 4.46
N ASP A 668 0.14 -37.91 5.09
CA ASP A 668 1.13 -39.01 5.01
C ASP A 668 2.57 -38.55 5.29
N GLN A 669 2.77 -37.50 6.06
CA GLN A 669 4.06 -36.85 6.36
C GLN A 669 4.89 -36.46 5.11
N CYS A 670 4.26 -36.35 3.94
CA CYS A 670 4.92 -36.04 2.67
C CYS A 670 4.25 -34.88 1.91
N ILE A 671 2.98 -34.58 2.17
CA ILE A 671 2.29 -33.42 1.56
C ILE A 671 1.93 -32.44 2.67
N GLY A 672 2.37 -31.19 2.52
CA GLY A 672 2.02 -30.09 3.40
C GLY A 672 1.13 -29.06 2.71
N TRP A 673 0.02 -28.71 3.36
CA TRP A 673 -0.81 -27.55 3.04
C TRP A 673 -0.61 -26.49 4.12
N TYR A 674 -0.24 -25.28 3.74
CA TYR A 674 0.08 -24.25 4.72
C TYR A 674 -0.27 -22.85 4.22
N GLY A 675 -0.95 -22.05 5.06
CA GLY A 675 -1.31 -20.69 4.67
C GLY A 675 -2.26 -19.99 5.63
N SER A 676 -3.13 -19.15 5.07
CA SER A 676 -4.15 -18.39 5.82
C SER A 676 -5.58 -18.87 5.57
N VAL A 677 -5.78 -19.82 4.64
CA VAL A 677 -7.08 -20.43 4.34
C VAL A 677 -7.51 -21.31 5.51
N ASN A 678 -8.75 -21.19 5.96
CA ASN A 678 -9.32 -22.15 6.90
C ASN A 678 -9.70 -23.44 6.17
N LEU A 679 -8.91 -24.49 6.37
CA LEU A 679 -9.02 -25.74 5.63
C LEU A 679 -10.27 -26.59 5.99
N ILE A 680 -10.87 -26.38 7.17
CA ILE A 680 -12.06 -27.12 7.62
C ILE A 680 -13.34 -26.28 7.55
N GLY A 681 -13.20 -24.96 7.72
CA GLY A 681 -14.32 -24.04 7.86
C GLY A 681 -14.48 -23.07 6.71
N ARG A 682 -15.31 -22.06 6.90
CA ARG A 682 -15.51 -21.00 5.91
C ARG A 682 -14.29 -20.09 5.84
N SER A 683 -13.68 -19.98 4.68
CA SER A 683 -12.58 -19.08 4.40
C SER A 683 -13.07 -17.66 4.08
N ILE A 684 -12.24 -16.68 4.40
CA ILE A 684 -12.49 -15.27 4.08
C ILE A 684 -11.83 -14.99 2.73
N ALA A 685 -12.43 -14.13 1.92
CA ALA A 685 -11.78 -13.59 0.73
C ALA A 685 -10.41 -13.00 1.11
N ASP A 686 -9.44 -13.03 0.21
CA ASP A 686 -8.04 -12.60 0.44
C ASP A 686 -7.17 -13.56 1.28
N THR A 687 -7.56 -14.81 1.46
CA THR A 687 -6.72 -15.85 2.08
C THR A 687 -6.07 -16.74 1.02
N ASN A 688 -4.84 -17.21 1.29
CA ASN A 688 -4.09 -18.06 0.37
C ASN A 688 -3.47 -19.25 1.11
N VAL A 689 -3.27 -20.33 0.37
CA VAL A 689 -2.63 -21.55 0.87
C VAL A 689 -1.69 -22.10 -0.19
N ILE A 690 -0.55 -22.63 0.26
CA ILE A 690 0.36 -23.39 -0.59
C ILE A 690 0.13 -24.87 -0.36
N ARG A 691 0.32 -25.65 -1.42
CA ARG A 691 0.50 -27.09 -1.39
C ARG A 691 1.94 -27.42 -1.76
N MET A 692 2.59 -28.30 -1.01
CA MET A 692 3.92 -28.79 -1.35
C MET A 692 4.01 -30.29 -1.05
N ALA A 693 4.43 -31.06 -2.03
CA ALA A 693 4.83 -32.46 -1.83
C ALA A 693 6.30 -32.47 -1.33
N SER A 694 6.47 -32.23 -0.02
CA SER A 694 7.77 -32.09 0.62
C SER A 694 7.72 -32.62 2.05
N SER A 695 8.56 -33.62 2.33
CA SER A 695 8.77 -34.14 3.68
C SER A 695 9.37 -33.08 4.62
N ASP A 696 10.20 -32.19 4.09
CA ASP A 696 10.78 -31.09 4.88
C ASP A 696 9.71 -30.14 5.39
N LEU A 697 8.74 -29.74 4.54
CA LEU A 697 7.61 -28.95 4.97
C LEU A 697 6.76 -29.69 5.98
N ALA A 698 6.42 -30.97 5.69
CA ALA A 698 5.60 -31.80 6.57
C ALA A 698 6.25 -31.89 7.97
N ASN A 699 7.54 -32.18 8.03
CA ASN A 699 8.31 -32.26 9.27
C ASN A 699 8.36 -30.90 10.00
N ALA A 700 8.59 -29.81 9.28
CA ALA A 700 8.61 -28.46 9.87
C ALA A 700 7.24 -28.09 10.46
N LEU A 701 6.14 -28.47 9.83
CA LEU A 701 4.78 -28.24 10.32
C LEU A 701 4.46 -29.14 11.55
N MET A 702 4.87 -30.41 11.52
CA MET A 702 4.73 -31.32 12.68
C MET A 702 5.49 -30.79 13.89
N ASP A 703 6.74 -30.39 13.71
CA ASP A 703 7.56 -29.81 14.76
C ASP A 703 6.95 -28.48 15.31
N ALA A 704 6.42 -27.63 14.44
CA ALA A 704 5.74 -26.41 14.84
C ALA A 704 4.45 -26.68 15.64
N LEU A 705 3.76 -27.76 15.35
CA LEU A 705 2.59 -28.22 16.09
C LEU A 705 2.97 -29.03 17.35
N ARG A 706 4.25 -29.36 17.55
CA ARG A 706 4.76 -30.22 18.62
C ARG A 706 4.09 -31.60 18.62
N LEU A 707 3.96 -32.20 17.44
CA LEU A 707 3.35 -33.52 17.21
C LEU A 707 4.41 -34.55 16.82
#